data_f3829d306cef87a890c4d750cd75e549
#
_entry.id   f3829d306cef87a890c4d750cd75e549
#
_cell.length_a   1.000
_cell.length_b   1.000
_cell.length_c   1.000
_cell.angle_alpha   90.00
_cell.angle_beta   90.00
_cell.angle_gamma   90.00
#
_symmetry.space_group_name_H-M   'P 1'
#
loop_
_entity.id
_entity.type
_entity.pdbx_description
1 polymer ?
#
loop_
_entity_poly.entity_id
_entity_poly.type
_entity_poly.pdbx_seq_one_letter_code
_entity_poly.pdbx_strand_id
1 'polypeptide(L)'
;MGVAVGRGVDLVVALLGVWRAGAAFVPLDVEYPVERLRLMVGDCGPGVVLGDAGGLSWLEGSGVRVLSVGEVEGLGVAAGGGVCVEVGPEELAYVMYTSGSTGRPKGVMVPHGAISNVVQAFQERIGCAPGDTLHAVTSISFDIALLELFWPLAVGARVQLGTPSEAGGPGSAAAPHRVTHFQCTPTLAAAIVEDPAWRLLLRGVKYVLLGGEPVPGHLVHTIQQAFDCEVFNVYGPTEATVWCTARRITGPEDAGLVGGLLANCQAFVVDGVGRLVPPGVRGELWVGGAGLALGYWGRPDLTAERFVSGVVVGAGRLYRTGDVVSLGGDGLFRFHGRVDDQVKVRGHRVELGEVDAALVAHPGVRAGAAVVVGGRLVGCVVPVAGWGGGLVGGVRRFVAGVLPGGSVPGSVVVVEGLPVTVNGKTDRRALAGLVASVVGVEVVGESSAVVGGSVVEVLAGLWRRVLGVAELDWSVGFQQHGGDSLKAIQAAAQARTRGIALTAATLLRADSLAEAARAAAALDPAATGLVRPDRTSSGPLPLLPMQHDFFARPRPDHNWANLAGLFRPDEADPVDEHRLGAALRLVARRHEALRLAFTAPSGGTGEWRQTLVPEPRVAVESRELDCAGADVRTVIEAEARSQQRTIDLVRGPVAKVVVLRVRGEARPRILVIAHHLVMDAWSWQAFLSELACTYAKLTSSPSVDGPLRTTGRRAPSSATGPAPSRRRPRTPVSRTRCGTGNPSA
;
A
#
# COMPACT_ATOMS: atom_id res chain seq x y z
N MET A 1 30.61 -16.07 4.44
CA MET A 1 30.98 -15.41 3.16
C MET A 1 30.03 -14.27 2.90
N GLY A 2 30.48 -13.11 2.41
CA GLY A 2 29.58 -12.06 1.93
C GLY A 2 29.04 -12.39 0.53
N VAL A 3 27.79 -12.05 0.24
CA VAL A 3 27.18 -12.21 -1.10
C VAL A 3 26.63 -10.86 -1.54
N ALA A 4 27.33 -10.21 -2.49
CA ALA A 4 27.02 -8.89 -3.06
C ALA A 4 26.73 -9.04 -4.56
N VAL A 5 25.73 -9.85 -4.88
CA VAL A 5 25.29 -10.17 -6.24
C VAL A 5 23.93 -9.51 -6.47
N GLY A 6 23.79 -8.87 -7.63
CA GLY A 6 22.51 -8.26 -8.03
C GLY A 6 21.39 -9.31 -8.15
N ARG A 7 20.14 -8.87 -8.08
CA ARG A 7 18.99 -9.78 -8.19
C ARG A 7 19.00 -10.51 -9.54
N GLY A 8 19.07 -11.83 -9.51
CA GLY A 8 19.15 -12.67 -10.69
C GLY A 8 19.32 -14.13 -10.33
N VAL A 9 19.53 -14.97 -11.35
CA VAL A 9 19.82 -16.39 -11.16
C VAL A 9 21.15 -16.57 -10.42
N ASP A 10 22.14 -15.73 -10.71
CA ASP A 10 23.48 -15.78 -10.12
C ASP A 10 23.45 -15.56 -8.60
N LEU A 11 22.54 -14.72 -8.11
CA LEU A 11 22.30 -14.56 -6.67
C LEU A 11 21.88 -15.90 -6.03
N VAL A 12 20.91 -16.59 -6.62
CA VAL A 12 20.42 -17.88 -6.09
C VAL A 12 21.53 -18.92 -6.12
N VAL A 13 22.28 -18.98 -7.23
CA VAL A 13 23.43 -19.87 -7.41
C VAL A 13 24.50 -19.59 -6.36
N ALA A 14 24.83 -18.31 -6.12
CA ALA A 14 25.81 -17.90 -5.11
C ALA A 14 25.41 -18.34 -3.71
N LEU A 15 24.15 -18.09 -3.29
CA LEU A 15 23.64 -18.48 -1.99
C LEU A 15 23.69 -20.00 -1.76
N LEU A 16 23.21 -20.77 -2.74
CA LEU A 16 23.25 -22.23 -2.68
C LEU A 16 24.70 -22.77 -2.74
N GLY A 17 25.56 -22.13 -3.53
CA GLY A 17 26.98 -22.46 -3.61
C GLY A 17 27.71 -22.27 -2.28
N VAL A 18 27.42 -21.18 -1.56
CA VAL A 18 27.96 -20.92 -0.21
C VAL A 18 27.54 -22.03 0.75
N TRP A 19 26.27 -22.41 0.77
CA TRP A 19 25.78 -23.50 1.62
C TRP A 19 26.42 -24.84 1.27
N ARG A 20 26.53 -25.14 -0.03
CA ARG A 20 27.14 -26.37 -0.51
C ARG A 20 28.62 -26.47 -0.14
N ALA A 21 29.30 -25.33 0.00
CA ALA A 21 30.68 -25.24 0.50
C ALA A 21 30.80 -25.35 2.01
N GLY A 22 29.69 -25.56 2.74
CA GLY A 22 29.67 -25.65 4.20
C GLY A 22 29.86 -24.29 4.90
N ALA A 23 29.55 -23.18 4.22
CA ALA A 23 29.73 -21.85 4.76
C ALA A 23 28.39 -21.14 4.98
N ALA A 24 28.37 -20.16 5.88
CA ALA A 24 27.26 -19.25 6.08
C ALA A 24 27.41 -18.03 5.17
N PHE A 25 26.29 -17.48 4.64
CA PHE A 25 26.34 -16.26 3.88
C PHE A 25 25.88 -15.03 4.70
N VAL A 26 26.39 -13.87 4.30
CA VAL A 26 25.94 -12.55 4.74
C VAL A 26 25.43 -11.84 3.50
N PRO A 27 24.12 -11.57 3.37
CA PRO A 27 23.60 -10.85 2.22
C PRO A 27 24.08 -9.39 2.26
N LEU A 28 24.65 -8.92 1.19
CA LEU A 28 25.12 -7.55 0.99
C LEU A 28 24.38 -6.96 -0.20
N ASP A 29 23.21 -6.37 0.03
CA ASP A 29 22.39 -5.82 -1.05
C ASP A 29 23.11 -4.65 -1.73
N VAL A 30 23.39 -4.80 -3.01
CA VAL A 30 24.11 -3.80 -3.81
C VAL A 30 23.35 -2.47 -3.96
N GLU A 31 22.08 -2.45 -3.64
CA GLU A 31 21.27 -1.23 -3.59
C GLU A 31 21.46 -0.44 -2.28
N TYR A 32 22.15 -1.00 -1.29
CA TYR A 32 22.41 -0.32 -0.03
C TYR A 32 23.53 0.72 -0.19
N PRO A 33 23.51 1.82 0.61
CA PRO A 33 24.62 2.76 0.67
C PRO A 33 25.94 2.04 0.98
N VAL A 34 27.01 2.42 0.29
CA VAL A 34 28.34 1.81 0.44
C VAL A 34 28.82 1.85 1.90
N GLU A 35 28.55 2.92 2.62
CA GLU A 35 28.91 3.05 4.04
C GLU A 35 28.20 2.01 4.90
N ARG A 36 26.94 1.67 4.57
CA ARG A 36 26.20 0.60 5.23
C ARG A 36 26.83 -0.76 4.97
N LEU A 37 27.22 -1.04 3.73
CA LEU A 37 27.89 -2.28 3.35
C LEU A 37 29.24 -2.41 4.04
N ARG A 38 30.02 -1.32 4.13
CA ARG A 38 31.30 -1.28 4.86
C ARG A 38 31.12 -1.60 6.35
N LEU A 39 30.10 -1.04 6.98
CA LEU A 39 29.77 -1.32 8.38
C LEU A 39 29.44 -2.81 8.58
N MET A 40 28.65 -3.41 7.69
CA MET A 40 28.28 -4.83 7.77
C MET A 40 29.50 -5.72 7.58
N VAL A 41 30.33 -5.46 6.56
CA VAL A 41 31.56 -6.22 6.30
C VAL A 41 32.57 -6.05 7.44
N GLY A 42 32.74 -4.85 7.99
CA GLY A 42 33.63 -4.59 9.12
C GLY A 42 33.17 -5.27 10.42
N ASP A 43 31.86 -5.43 10.63
CA ASP A 43 31.29 -6.10 11.80
C ASP A 43 31.35 -7.63 11.69
N CYS A 44 30.99 -8.22 10.54
CA CYS A 44 30.97 -9.67 10.38
C CYS A 44 32.31 -10.29 9.93
N GLY A 45 33.23 -9.51 9.39
CA GLY A 45 34.56 -9.98 8.97
C GLY A 45 34.54 -11.17 7.98
N PRO A 46 33.81 -11.10 6.85
CA PRO A 46 33.74 -12.24 5.94
C PRO A 46 35.12 -12.51 5.31
N GLY A 47 35.57 -13.76 5.31
CA GLY A 47 36.84 -14.11 4.67
C GLY A 47 36.84 -13.96 3.15
N VAL A 48 35.65 -14.07 2.53
CA VAL A 48 35.44 -13.93 1.09
C VAL A 48 34.14 -13.19 0.84
N VAL A 49 34.10 -12.33 -0.17
CA VAL A 49 32.87 -11.72 -0.73
C VAL A 49 32.72 -12.15 -2.18
N LEU A 50 31.56 -12.74 -2.50
CA LEU A 50 31.14 -13.03 -3.86
C LEU A 50 30.36 -11.83 -4.41
N GLY A 51 30.62 -11.44 -5.65
CA GLY A 51 29.87 -10.35 -6.29
C GLY A 51 30.29 -10.07 -7.72
N ASP A 52 29.71 -9.06 -8.33
CA ASP A 52 30.05 -8.65 -9.69
C ASP A 52 31.33 -7.84 -9.73
N ALA A 53 32.22 -8.13 -10.66
CA ALA A 53 33.58 -7.59 -10.72
C ALA A 53 33.66 -6.05 -10.70
N GLY A 54 32.65 -5.34 -11.26
CA GLY A 54 32.62 -3.88 -11.28
C GLY A 54 31.96 -3.22 -10.05
N GLY A 55 31.21 -3.99 -9.24
CA GLY A 55 30.41 -3.47 -8.12
C GLY A 55 31.11 -3.50 -6.77
N LEU A 56 32.33 -4.05 -6.66
CA LEU A 56 33.02 -4.33 -5.40
C LEU A 56 34.25 -3.44 -5.14
N SER A 57 34.45 -2.39 -5.93
CA SER A 57 35.59 -1.44 -5.76
C SER A 57 35.59 -0.80 -4.35
N TRP A 58 34.46 -0.71 -3.69
CA TRP A 58 34.35 -0.19 -2.32
C TRP A 58 35.02 -1.09 -1.27
N LEU A 59 35.39 -2.35 -1.61
CA LEU A 59 36.15 -3.29 -0.78
C LEU A 59 37.67 -3.20 -0.99
N GLU A 60 38.14 -2.40 -1.95
CA GLU A 60 39.56 -2.23 -2.18
C GLU A 60 40.25 -1.71 -0.90
N GLY A 61 41.34 -2.36 -0.51
CA GLY A 61 42.07 -2.07 0.74
C GLY A 61 41.46 -2.62 2.03
N SER A 62 40.32 -3.32 2.00
CA SER A 62 39.69 -3.92 3.18
C SER A 62 40.37 -5.20 3.67
N GLY A 63 41.26 -5.81 2.87
CA GLY A 63 41.86 -7.11 3.15
C GLY A 63 40.94 -8.32 2.90
N VAL A 64 39.70 -8.09 2.49
CA VAL A 64 38.72 -9.14 2.18
C VAL A 64 38.98 -9.67 0.77
N ARG A 65 39.05 -11.00 0.62
CA ARG A 65 39.16 -11.61 -0.71
C ARG A 65 37.84 -11.46 -1.48
N VAL A 66 37.92 -10.87 -2.66
CA VAL A 66 36.78 -10.72 -3.56
C VAL A 66 36.87 -11.78 -4.66
N LEU A 67 35.77 -12.45 -4.97
CA LEU A 67 35.62 -13.37 -6.10
C LEU A 67 34.40 -12.90 -6.93
N SER A 68 34.62 -12.73 -8.23
CA SER A 68 33.50 -12.49 -9.13
C SER A 68 32.78 -13.82 -9.48
N VAL A 69 31.48 -13.76 -9.72
CA VAL A 69 30.69 -14.93 -10.14
C VAL A 69 31.26 -15.49 -11.44
N GLY A 70 31.65 -14.64 -12.41
CA GLY A 70 32.26 -15.05 -13.66
C GLY A 70 33.64 -15.72 -13.50
N GLU A 71 34.45 -15.30 -12.50
CA GLU A 71 35.70 -15.99 -12.17
C GLU A 71 35.43 -17.39 -11.62
N VAL A 72 34.44 -17.54 -10.75
CA VAL A 72 34.03 -18.84 -10.19
C VAL A 72 33.54 -19.79 -11.30
N GLU A 73 32.75 -19.27 -12.24
CA GLU A 73 32.31 -20.04 -13.41
C GLU A 73 33.50 -20.44 -14.30
N GLY A 74 34.49 -19.53 -14.50
CA GLY A 74 35.70 -19.75 -15.31
C GLY A 74 36.71 -20.69 -14.65
N LEU A 75 36.68 -20.90 -13.34
CA LEU A 75 37.52 -21.86 -12.64
C LEU A 75 37.22 -23.32 -13.04
N GLY A 76 36.22 -23.50 -13.90
CA GLY A 76 35.85 -24.73 -14.56
C GLY A 76 35.73 -25.86 -13.55
N VAL A 77 34.57 -26.36 -13.34
CA VAL A 77 34.42 -27.63 -12.62
C VAL A 77 35.30 -28.65 -13.34
N ALA A 78 36.49 -28.85 -12.81
CA ALA A 78 37.29 -30.01 -13.16
C ALA A 78 36.34 -31.20 -12.99
N ALA A 79 35.99 -31.81 -14.10
CA ALA A 79 34.96 -32.81 -14.20
C ALA A 79 35.06 -33.81 -13.04
N GLY A 80 34.08 -33.86 -12.16
CA GLY A 80 33.85 -35.01 -11.33
C GLY A 80 33.85 -34.89 -9.82
N GLY A 81 33.58 -33.76 -9.22
CA GLY A 81 33.43 -33.77 -7.77
C GLY A 81 33.29 -32.39 -7.13
N GLY A 82 32.10 -31.77 -7.26
CA GLY A 82 31.79 -30.60 -6.45
C GLY A 82 31.89 -30.98 -4.96
N VAL A 83 32.66 -30.22 -4.20
CA VAL A 83 32.73 -30.38 -2.73
C VAL A 83 31.32 -30.13 -2.17
N CYS A 84 30.74 -31.14 -1.57
CA CYS A 84 29.53 -31.01 -0.79
C CYS A 84 29.92 -31.28 0.65
N VAL A 85 29.94 -30.22 1.46
CA VAL A 85 30.19 -30.35 2.89
C VAL A 85 28.88 -30.71 3.56
N GLU A 86 28.88 -31.76 4.35
CA GLU A 86 27.72 -32.10 5.19
C GLU A 86 27.62 -31.10 6.33
N VAL A 87 26.48 -30.44 6.46
CA VAL A 87 26.23 -29.43 7.51
C VAL A 87 25.12 -29.91 8.42
N GLY A 88 25.34 -29.76 9.74
CA GLY A 88 24.36 -30.08 10.75
C GLY A 88 23.28 -28.99 10.90
N PRO A 89 22.14 -29.34 11.49
CA PRO A 89 21.03 -28.40 11.65
C PRO A 89 21.38 -27.19 12.55
N GLU A 90 22.32 -27.34 13.46
CA GLU A 90 22.76 -26.28 14.40
C GLU A 90 23.85 -25.38 13.79
N GLU A 91 24.39 -25.74 12.64
CA GLU A 91 25.42 -24.93 11.98
C GLU A 91 24.80 -23.69 11.32
N LEU A 92 25.58 -22.61 11.29
CA LEU A 92 25.14 -21.30 10.81
C LEU A 92 24.87 -21.34 9.31
N ALA A 93 23.64 -20.99 8.92
CA ALA A 93 23.22 -20.86 7.54
C ALA A 93 23.45 -19.45 6.98
N TYR A 94 23.11 -18.44 7.76
CA TYR A 94 23.30 -17.04 7.36
C TYR A 94 23.34 -16.08 8.56
N VAL A 95 23.87 -14.87 8.30
CA VAL A 95 23.79 -13.73 9.21
C VAL A 95 23.03 -12.60 8.52
N MET A 96 21.85 -12.29 9.02
CA MET A 96 20.99 -11.23 8.50
C MET A 96 21.10 -9.97 9.33
N TYR A 97 21.48 -8.85 8.72
CA TYR A 97 21.61 -7.59 9.43
C TYR A 97 20.25 -6.85 9.53
N THR A 98 19.90 -6.51 10.76
CA THR A 98 18.70 -5.70 11.07
C THR A 98 19.13 -4.38 11.74
N SER A 99 18.22 -3.39 11.76
CA SER A 99 18.42 -2.15 12.52
C SER A 99 18.65 -2.43 14.00
N GLY A 100 19.49 -1.64 14.62
CA GLY A 100 19.84 -1.81 16.04
C GLY A 100 19.42 -0.62 16.90
N SER A 101 18.89 -0.89 18.09
CA SER A 101 18.43 0.14 19.05
C SER A 101 19.55 1.10 19.49
N THR A 102 20.82 0.69 19.35
CA THR A 102 22.01 1.50 19.70
C THR A 102 22.53 2.34 18.53
N GLY A 103 21.80 2.42 17.41
CA GLY A 103 22.22 3.15 16.21
C GLY A 103 23.22 2.40 15.32
N ARG A 104 23.55 1.14 15.63
CA ARG A 104 24.38 0.28 14.80
C ARG A 104 23.62 -0.99 14.39
N PRO A 105 23.75 -1.46 13.15
CA PRO A 105 23.13 -2.71 12.72
C PRO A 105 23.62 -3.89 13.55
N LYS A 106 22.73 -4.88 13.70
CA LYS A 106 23.03 -6.14 14.41
C LYS A 106 22.80 -7.32 13.48
N GLY A 107 23.76 -8.25 13.40
CA GLY A 107 23.67 -9.47 12.60
C GLY A 107 22.96 -10.58 13.36
N VAL A 108 21.81 -11.03 12.88
CA VAL A 108 21.05 -12.17 13.43
C VAL A 108 21.61 -13.46 12.85
N MET A 109 22.07 -14.37 13.69
CA MET A 109 22.66 -15.66 13.33
C MET A 109 21.57 -16.73 13.23
N VAL A 110 21.32 -17.26 12.05
CA VAL A 110 20.28 -18.26 11.82
C VAL A 110 20.89 -19.59 11.39
N PRO A 111 20.57 -20.71 12.07
CA PRO A 111 21.09 -22.03 11.73
C PRO A 111 20.28 -22.70 10.60
N HIS A 112 20.87 -23.71 9.96
CA HIS A 112 20.25 -24.49 8.89
C HIS A 112 18.93 -25.17 9.33
N GLY A 113 18.85 -25.67 10.55
CA GLY A 113 17.65 -26.29 11.09
C GLY A 113 16.47 -25.33 11.16
N ALA A 114 16.72 -24.06 11.47
CA ALA A 114 15.65 -23.06 11.56
C ALA A 114 15.07 -22.69 10.19
N ILE A 115 15.91 -22.56 9.14
CA ILE A 115 15.42 -22.32 7.78
C ILE A 115 14.68 -23.55 7.22
N SER A 116 15.18 -24.76 7.51
CA SER A 116 14.50 -26.00 7.13
C SER A 116 13.13 -26.12 7.79
N ASN A 117 13.02 -25.76 9.07
CA ASN A 117 11.75 -25.78 9.80
C ASN A 117 10.72 -24.84 9.19
N VAL A 118 11.08 -23.59 8.85
CA VAL A 118 10.12 -22.64 8.27
C VAL A 118 9.66 -23.08 6.88
N VAL A 119 10.57 -23.60 6.05
CA VAL A 119 10.23 -24.13 4.72
C VAL A 119 9.24 -25.29 4.84
N GLN A 120 9.50 -26.26 5.72
CA GLN A 120 8.62 -27.39 5.95
C GLN A 120 7.27 -26.95 6.54
N ALA A 121 7.27 -26.05 7.50
CA ALA A 121 6.03 -25.55 8.11
C ALA A 121 5.12 -24.82 7.11
N PHE A 122 5.70 -24.06 6.17
CA PHE A 122 4.93 -23.45 5.08
C PHE A 122 4.44 -24.48 4.06
N GLN A 123 5.24 -25.52 3.79
CA GLN A 123 4.80 -26.62 2.94
C GLN A 123 3.60 -27.37 3.53
N GLU A 124 3.56 -27.57 4.83
CA GLU A 124 2.44 -28.19 5.53
C GLU A 124 1.22 -27.28 5.63
N ARG A 125 1.43 -25.97 5.85
CA ARG A 125 0.35 -25.00 6.13
C ARG A 125 -0.36 -24.50 4.86
N ILE A 126 0.36 -24.29 3.78
CA ILE A 126 -0.12 -23.67 2.53
C ILE A 126 0.05 -24.63 1.37
N GLY A 127 1.24 -25.24 1.24
CA GLY A 127 1.60 -26.15 0.18
C GLY A 127 2.05 -25.44 -1.10
N CYS A 128 3.09 -25.99 -1.72
CA CYS A 128 3.59 -25.61 -3.03
C CYS A 128 4.01 -26.89 -3.77
N ALA A 129 3.68 -27.00 -5.04
CA ALA A 129 3.89 -28.22 -5.83
C ALA A 129 4.82 -27.96 -7.03
N PRO A 130 5.44 -28.97 -7.65
CA PRO A 130 6.34 -28.81 -8.80
C PRO A 130 5.74 -28.11 -10.01
N GLY A 131 4.51 -27.82 -10.10
CA GLY A 131 3.88 -27.02 -11.16
C GLY A 131 3.64 -25.56 -10.79
N ASP A 132 3.83 -25.20 -9.52
CA ASP A 132 3.58 -23.87 -9.01
C ASP A 132 4.76 -22.93 -9.28
N THR A 133 4.50 -21.64 -9.20
CA THR A 133 5.50 -20.58 -9.37
C THR A 133 5.31 -19.54 -8.28
N LEU A 134 6.35 -19.29 -7.50
CA LEU A 134 6.40 -18.18 -6.55
C LEU A 134 7.12 -17.00 -7.19
N HIS A 135 6.51 -15.82 -7.17
CA HIS A 135 7.14 -14.60 -7.65
C HIS A 135 7.85 -13.88 -6.51
N ALA A 136 9.18 -13.84 -6.58
CA ALA A 136 10.04 -13.26 -5.56
C ALA A 136 10.30 -11.77 -5.84
N VAL A 137 9.94 -10.91 -4.88
CA VAL A 137 10.06 -9.44 -4.99
C VAL A 137 10.92 -8.82 -3.91
N THR A 138 11.14 -9.53 -2.80
CA THR A 138 11.80 -9.00 -1.62
C THR A 138 13.31 -8.90 -1.82
N SER A 139 13.95 -7.82 -1.32
CA SER A 139 15.41 -7.68 -1.27
C SER A 139 16.03 -8.80 -0.44
N ILE A 140 17.19 -9.29 -0.87
CA ILE A 140 17.94 -10.35 -0.16
C ILE A 140 18.41 -9.91 1.24
N SER A 141 18.45 -8.63 1.53
CA SER A 141 18.74 -8.10 2.86
C SER A 141 17.58 -8.22 3.86
N PHE A 142 16.44 -8.75 3.39
CA PHE A 142 15.29 -9.14 4.22
C PHE A 142 15.15 -10.66 4.23
N ASP A 143 15.00 -11.24 5.40
CA ASP A 143 14.84 -12.69 5.58
C ASP A 143 13.61 -13.28 4.87
N ILE A 144 12.59 -12.46 4.61
CA ILE A 144 11.41 -12.79 3.79
C ILE A 144 11.84 -13.35 2.43
N ALA A 145 12.89 -12.78 1.80
CA ALA A 145 13.40 -13.24 0.51
C ALA A 145 13.84 -14.71 0.54
N LEU A 146 14.33 -15.19 1.67
CA LEU A 146 14.82 -16.57 1.80
C LEU A 146 13.68 -17.58 1.66
N LEU A 147 12.51 -17.28 2.18
CA LEU A 147 11.32 -18.11 1.99
C LEU A 147 10.84 -18.06 0.54
N GLU A 148 10.90 -16.88 -0.10
CA GLU A 148 10.54 -16.70 -1.51
C GLU A 148 11.44 -17.53 -2.44
N LEU A 149 12.71 -17.66 -2.11
CA LEU A 149 13.67 -18.40 -2.91
C LEU A 149 13.69 -19.89 -2.58
N PHE A 150 13.82 -20.24 -1.31
CA PHE A 150 14.15 -21.61 -0.91
C PHE A 150 12.94 -22.52 -0.76
N TRP A 151 11.76 -22.03 -0.37
CA TRP A 151 10.58 -22.86 -0.26
C TRP A 151 10.17 -23.48 -1.61
N PRO A 152 9.95 -22.72 -2.70
CA PRO A 152 9.61 -23.32 -3.97
C PRO A 152 10.73 -24.24 -4.51
N LEU A 153 12.00 -23.87 -4.36
CA LEU A 153 13.12 -24.71 -4.83
C LEU A 153 13.21 -26.05 -4.06
N ALA A 154 12.95 -26.05 -2.76
CA ALA A 154 12.98 -27.25 -1.93
C ALA A 154 11.92 -28.30 -2.34
N VAL A 155 10.83 -27.87 -2.96
CA VAL A 155 9.75 -28.76 -3.42
C VAL A 155 9.71 -28.96 -4.95
N GLY A 156 10.72 -28.46 -5.66
CA GLY A 156 10.79 -28.60 -7.13
C GLY A 156 9.85 -27.69 -7.89
N ALA A 157 9.32 -26.64 -7.25
CA ALA A 157 8.56 -25.57 -7.88
C ALA A 157 9.49 -24.51 -8.49
N ARG A 158 8.94 -23.44 -9.05
CA ARG A 158 9.68 -22.36 -9.71
C ARG A 158 9.73 -21.11 -8.88
N VAL A 159 10.86 -20.41 -8.99
CA VAL A 159 11.02 -19.03 -8.54
C VAL A 159 11.05 -18.14 -9.79
N GLN A 160 10.17 -17.15 -9.83
CA GLN A 160 10.20 -16.10 -10.84
C GLN A 160 10.78 -14.84 -10.22
N LEU A 161 11.90 -14.36 -10.77
CA LEU A 161 12.58 -13.15 -10.32
C LEU A 161 12.21 -11.97 -11.24
N GLY A 162 12.32 -10.75 -10.72
CA GLY A 162 12.17 -9.53 -11.51
C GLY A 162 10.82 -8.82 -11.35
N THR A 163 10.70 -7.67 -12.03
CA THR A 163 9.49 -6.86 -12.08
C THR A 163 8.60 -7.29 -13.27
N PRO A 164 7.32 -6.89 -13.33
CA PRO A 164 6.46 -7.17 -14.49
C PRO A 164 7.02 -6.66 -15.82
N SER A 165 7.80 -5.59 -15.80
CA SER A 165 8.47 -5.04 -17.00
C SER A 165 9.67 -5.88 -17.46
N GLU A 166 10.31 -6.60 -16.55
CA GLU A 166 11.44 -7.50 -16.82
C GLU A 166 10.97 -8.91 -17.17
N ALA A 167 9.81 -9.31 -16.67
CA ALA A 167 9.20 -10.62 -16.95
C ALA A 167 8.66 -10.79 -18.39
N GLY A 168 8.94 -9.84 -19.28
CA GLY A 168 8.52 -9.84 -20.68
C GLY A 168 7.12 -9.24 -20.85
N GLY A 169 7.07 -8.05 -21.45
CA GLY A 169 5.80 -7.43 -21.87
C GLY A 169 5.04 -8.33 -22.87
N PRO A 170 3.79 -8.01 -23.22
CA PRO A 170 2.99 -8.77 -24.17
C PRO A 170 3.71 -8.84 -25.52
N GLY A 171 4.31 -9.99 -25.81
CA GLY A 171 5.14 -10.23 -27.00
C GLY A 171 6.47 -10.95 -26.75
N SER A 172 6.88 -11.14 -25.50
CA SER A 172 8.04 -11.98 -25.18
C SER A 172 7.74 -13.44 -25.51
N ALA A 173 8.65 -14.09 -26.27
CA ALA A 173 8.53 -15.48 -26.73
C ALA A 173 8.53 -16.53 -25.58
N ALA A 174 8.86 -16.12 -24.35
CA ALA A 174 8.66 -16.91 -23.15
C ALA A 174 7.33 -16.47 -22.54
N ALA A 175 6.25 -17.22 -22.77
CA ALA A 175 5.00 -17.04 -22.02
C ALA A 175 5.33 -17.09 -20.51
N PRO A 176 5.08 -16.03 -19.73
CA PRO A 176 5.41 -16.05 -18.31
C PRO A 176 4.65 -17.20 -17.66
N HIS A 177 5.36 -18.01 -16.88
CA HIS A 177 4.70 -19.05 -16.08
C HIS A 177 3.67 -18.40 -15.18
N ARG A 178 2.49 -19.03 -15.03
CA ARG A 178 1.43 -18.53 -14.18
C ARG A 178 1.91 -18.47 -12.74
N VAL A 179 2.00 -17.27 -12.17
CA VAL A 179 2.30 -17.07 -10.75
C VAL A 179 1.17 -17.64 -9.92
N THR A 180 1.50 -18.51 -8.97
CA THR A 180 0.53 -19.16 -8.07
C THR A 180 0.68 -18.70 -6.63
N HIS A 181 1.90 -18.33 -6.21
CA HIS A 181 2.23 -17.86 -4.87
C HIS A 181 2.88 -16.50 -4.95
N PHE A 182 2.46 -15.61 -4.06
CA PHE A 182 3.01 -14.27 -3.96
C PHE A 182 3.10 -13.84 -2.50
N GLN A 183 4.25 -13.31 -2.10
CA GLN A 183 4.48 -12.81 -0.75
C GLN A 183 4.89 -11.33 -0.82
N CYS A 184 4.33 -10.50 0.05
CA CYS A 184 4.72 -9.10 0.12
C CYS A 184 4.23 -8.44 1.42
N THR A 185 4.65 -7.19 1.63
CA THR A 185 4.10 -6.37 2.72
C THR A 185 2.72 -5.82 2.34
N PRO A 186 1.83 -5.52 3.31
CA PRO A 186 0.55 -4.87 3.05
C PRO A 186 0.66 -3.59 2.25
N THR A 187 1.67 -2.77 2.52
CA THR A 187 1.93 -1.52 1.78
C THR A 187 2.26 -1.79 0.31
N LEU A 188 3.08 -2.80 0.01
CA LEU A 188 3.38 -3.19 -1.37
C LEU A 188 2.15 -3.79 -2.05
N ALA A 189 1.39 -4.64 -1.36
CA ALA A 189 0.15 -5.22 -1.88
C ALA A 189 -0.86 -4.15 -2.30
N ALA A 190 -1.03 -3.09 -1.51
CA ALA A 190 -1.91 -1.97 -1.84
C ALA A 190 -1.49 -1.28 -3.16
N ALA A 191 -0.19 -1.08 -3.39
CA ALA A 191 0.31 -0.50 -4.63
C ALA A 191 0.15 -1.44 -5.84
N ILE A 192 0.39 -2.74 -5.64
CA ILE A 192 0.31 -3.78 -6.68
C ILE A 192 -1.12 -3.95 -7.19
N VAL A 193 -2.10 -3.93 -6.30
CA VAL A 193 -3.51 -4.06 -6.68
C VAL A 193 -3.98 -2.90 -7.58
N GLU A 194 -3.34 -1.74 -7.50
CA GLU A 194 -3.65 -0.58 -8.34
C GLU A 194 -2.93 -0.62 -9.71
N ASP A 195 -1.83 -1.36 -9.83
CA ASP A 195 -1.03 -1.40 -11.05
C ASP A 195 -1.53 -2.47 -12.03
N PRO A 196 -1.96 -2.09 -13.25
CA PRO A 196 -2.47 -3.03 -14.25
C PRO A 196 -1.45 -4.09 -14.68
N ALA A 197 -0.15 -3.77 -14.70
CA ALA A 197 0.90 -4.72 -15.09
C ALA A 197 1.07 -5.82 -14.03
N TRP A 198 1.02 -5.44 -12.76
CA TRP A 198 1.02 -6.39 -11.65
C TRP A 198 -0.27 -7.23 -11.59
N ARG A 199 -1.43 -6.61 -11.84
CA ARG A 199 -2.70 -7.35 -11.92
C ARG A 199 -2.69 -8.39 -13.03
N LEU A 200 -2.06 -8.08 -14.16
CA LEU A 200 -1.89 -9.04 -15.26
C LEU A 200 -0.93 -10.19 -14.86
N LEU A 201 0.19 -9.88 -14.22
CA LEU A 201 1.16 -10.87 -13.77
C LEU A 201 0.55 -11.81 -12.73
N LEU A 202 -0.19 -11.27 -11.77
CA LEU A 202 -0.77 -12.02 -10.65
C LEU A 202 -2.19 -12.56 -10.92
N ARG A 203 -2.71 -12.45 -12.15
CA ARG A 203 -4.08 -12.88 -12.50
C ARG A 203 -4.40 -14.34 -12.18
N GLY A 204 -3.41 -15.13 -11.90
CA GLY A 204 -3.54 -16.56 -11.63
C GLY A 204 -3.07 -16.97 -10.24
N VAL A 205 -2.76 -15.98 -9.39
CA VAL A 205 -2.29 -16.24 -8.04
C VAL A 205 -3.37 -16.98 -7.23
N LYS A 206 -2.94 -18.01 -6.50
CA LYS A 206 -3.81 -18.80 -5.61
C LYS A 206 -3.66 -18.35 -4.16
N TYR A 207 -2.42 -18.00 -3.77
CA TYR A 207 -2.05 -17.69 -2.39
C TYR A 207 -1.28 -16.38 -2.34
N VAL A 208 -1.78 -15.43 -1.53
CA VAL A 208 -1.11 -14.17 -1.22
C VAL A 208 -0.77 -14.14 0.27
N LEU A 209 0.51 -14.01 0.59
CA LEU A 209 1.01 -13.94 1.95
C LEU A 209 1.34 -12.47 2.27
N LEU A 210 0.72 -11.96 3.32
CA LEU A 210 0.92 -10.59 3.79
C LEU A 210 1.59 -10.60 5.15
N GLY A 211 2.72 -9.93 5.27
CA GLY A 211 3.44 -9.86 6.55
C GLY A 211 4.36 -8.64 6.66
N GLY A 212 5.02 -8.52 7.81
CA GLY A 212 5.91 -7.39 8.08
C GLY A 212 5.21 -6.13 8.60
N GLU A 213 3.91 -5.98 8.39
CA GLU A 213 3.08 -4.88 8.88
C GLU A 213 1.70 -5.40 9.32
N PRO A 214 0.93 -4.64 10.12
CA PRO A 214 -0.47 -4.97 10.36
C PRO A 214 -1.27 -5.00 9.05
N VAL A 215 -2.05 -6.04 8.84
CA VAL A 215 -2.85 -6.22 7.62
C VAL A 215 -4.19 -5.48 7.77
N PRO A 216 -4.47 -4.43 6.97
CA PRO A 216 -5.77 -3.75 7.01
C PRO A 216 -6.87 -4.63 6.41
N GLY A 217 -8.00 -4.76 7.11
CA GLY A 217 -9.12 -5.62 6.64
C GLY A 217 -9.67 -5.22 5.27
N HIS A 218 -9.72 -3.93 4.95
CA HIS A 218 -10.15 -3.46 3.62
C HIS A 218 -9.21 -3.90 2.50
N LEU A 219 -7.89 -3.98 2.77
CA LEU A 219 -6.90 -4.42 1.78
C LEU A 219 -7.10 -5.88 1.40
N VAL A 220 -7.44 -6.73 2.37
CA VAL A 220 -7.72 -8.16 2.12
C VAL A 220 -8.88 -8.30 1.14
N HIS A 221 -9.97 -7.59 1.39
CA HIS A 221 -11.13 -7.59 0.50
C HIS A 221 -10.77 -7.12 -0.91
N THR A 222 -9.96 -6.06 -1.01
CA THR A 222 -9.49 -5.53 -2.30
C THR A 222 -8.64 -6.55 -3.07
N ILE A 223 -7.74 -7.27 -2.38
CA ILE A 223 -6.90 -8.32 -2.98
C ILE A 223 -7.78 -9.49 -3.45
N GLN A 224 -8.71 -9.96 -2.63
CA GLN A 224 -9.61 -11.07 -2.98
C GLN A 224 -10.52 -10.72 -4.17
N GLN A 225 -10.96 -9.46 -4.26
CA GLN A 225 -11.73 -9.01 -5.43
C GLN A 225 -10.86 -8.92 -6.70
N ALA A 226 -9.57 -8.55 -6.55
CA ALA A 226 -8.69 -8.41 -7.70
C ALA A 226 -8.19 -9.75 -8.25
N PHE A 227 -8.01 -10.77 -7.41
CA PHE A 227 -7.25 -11.98 -7.74
C PHE A 227 -7.93 -13.26 -7.29
N ASP A 228 -9.12 -13.41 -6.97
CA ASP A 228 -9.80 -14.67 -6.58
C ASP A 228 -8.82 -15.68 -5.89
N CYS A 229 -8.21 -15.23 -4.80
CA CYS A 229 -7.13 -15.92 -4.10
C CYS A 229 -7.39 -16.06 -2.61
N GLU A 230 -6.65 -16.97 -1.97
CA GLU A 230 -6.57 -17.05 -0.53
C GLU A 230 -5.50 -16.08 -0.01
N VAL A 231 -5.84 -15.32 1.04
CA VAL A 231 -4.92 -14.37 1.67
C VAL A 231 -4.54 -14.91 3.05
N PHE A 232 -3.23 -14.91 3.32
CA PHE A 232 -2.68 -15.31 4.61
C PHE A 232 -2.01 -14.12 5.28
N ASN A 233 -2.26 -13.94 6.59
CA ASN A 233 -1.45 -13.09 7.44
C ASN A 233 -0.32 -13.93 8.02
N VAL A 234 0.92 -13.46 7.87
CA VAL A 234 2.13 -14.09 8.41
C VAL A 234 2.86 -13.12 9.32
N TYR A 235 3.36 -13.61 10.45
CA TYR A 235 4.09 -12.81 11.43
C TYR A 235 5.31 -13.57 11.94
N GLY A 236 6.41 -12.86 12.11
CA GLY A 236 7.64 -13.33 12.72
C GLY A 236 8.71 -12.23 12.75
N PRO A 237 9.54 -12.18 13.80
CA PRO A 237 10.78 -11.42 13.79
C PRO A 237 11.90 -12.24 13.13
N THR A 238 12.91 -11.58 12.60
CA THR A 238 14.11 -12.24 12.02
C THR A 238 14.78 -13.19 13.01
N GLU A 239 14.72 -12.89 14.28
CA GLU A 239 15.24 -13.71 15.38
C GLU A 239 14.47 -15.03 15.60
N ALA A 240 13.30 -15.18 14.94
CA ALA A 240 12.51 -16.42 14.88
C ALA A 240 12.39 -16.96 13.46
N THR A 241 13.34 -16.62 12.59
CA THR A 241 13.52 -17.10 11.21
C THR A 241 12.30 -16.87 10.34
N VAL A 242 12.22 -15.69 9.77
CA VAL A 242 11.22 -15.21 8.80
C VAL A 242 9.82 -15.12 9.44
N TRP A 243 9.16 -16.24 9.65
CA TRP A 243 7.79 -16.31 10.18
C TRP A 243 7.64 -17.41 11.24
N CYS A 244 6.90 -17.11 12.30
CA CYS A 244 6.55 -18.08 13.33
C CYS A 244 5.03 -18.34 13.41
N THR A 245 4.23 -17.54 12.74
CA THR A 245 2.78 -17.76 12.62
C THR A 245 2.29 -17.58 11.18
N ALA A 246 1.21 -18.28 10.83
CA ALA A 246 0.49 -18.07 9.58
C ALA A 246 -1.00 -18.35 9.78
N ARG A 247 -1.86 -17.49 9.21
CA ARG A 247 -3.32 -17.63 9.25
C ARG A 247 -3.96 -17.20 7.95
N ARG A 248 -4.88 -18.01 7.42
CA ARG A 248 -5.79 -17.60 6.36
C ARG A 248 -6.74 -16.53 6.90
N ILE A 249 -6.86 -15.42 6.20
CA ILE A 249 -7.80 -14.35 6.51
C ILE A 249 -9.10 -14.63 5.74
N THR A 250 -10.21 -14.70 6.47
CA THR A 250 -11.55 -14.99 5.91
C THR A 250 -12.44 -13.75 5.87
N GLY A 251 -12.16 -12.76 6.70
CA GLY A 251 -12.96 -11.53 6.77
C GLY A 251 -12.21 -10.38 7.43
N PRO A 252 -12.78 -9.17 7.43
CA PRO A 252 -12.18 -7.98 8.04
C PRO A 252 -12.03 -8.09 9.57
N GLU A 253 -12.79 -8.98 10.22
CA GLU A 253 -12.69 -9.29 11.65
C GLU A 253 -11.36 -9.98 12.01
N ASP A 254 -10.70 -10.60 11.04
CA ASP A 254 -9.38 -11.20 11.22
C ASP A 254 -8.25 -10.15 11.25
N ALA A 255 -8.55 -8.88 10.99
CA ALA A 255 -7.58 -7.79 11.06
C ALA A 255 -7.00 -7.65 12.48
N GLY A 256 -5.68 -7.54 12.59
CA GLY A 256 -4.98 -7.47 13.87
C GLY A 256 -4.72 -8.81 14.56
N LEU A 257 -5.19 -9.94 13.99
CA LEU A 257 -4.81 -11.27 14.44
C LEU A 257 -3.44 -11.65 13.87
N VAL A 258 -2.54 -12.05 14.77
CA VAL A 258 -1.16 -12.45 14.38
C VAL A 258 -1.14 -13.86 13.78
N GLY A 259 -2.18 -14.64 14.02
CA GLY A 259 -2.35 -15.98 13.46
C GLY A 259 -2.05 -17.11 14.43
N GLY A 260 -2.11 -18.35 13.91
CA GLY A 260 -1.72 -19.56 14.62
C GLY A 260 -0.27 -19.92 14.40
N LEU A 261 0.36 -20.54 15.40
CA LEU A 261 1.75 -20.98 15.34
C LEU A 261 2.01 -21.93 14.15
N LEU A 262 3.16 -21.79 13.56
CA LEU A 262 3.73 -22.76 12.62
C LEU A 262 4.27 -23.99 13.38
N ALA A 263 4.49 -25.08 12.64
CA ALA A 263 5.03 -26.31 13.21
C ALA A 263 6.34 -26.06 13.96
N ASN A 264 6.50 -26.74 15.10
CA ASN A 264 7.66 -26.65 15.99
C ASN A 264 7.96 -25.25 16.55
N CYS A 265 7.03 -24.29 16.43
CA CYS A 265 7.11 -22.98 17.09
C CYS A 265 6.36 -23.01 18.42
N GLN A 266 6.85 -22.21 19.37
CA GLN A 266 6.23 -21.97 20.66
C GLN A 266 6.01 -20.48 20.85
N ALA A 267 4.94 -20.08 21.55
CA ALA A 267 4.70 -18.68 21.89
C ALA A 267 4.03 -18.57 23.26
N PHE A 268 4.45 -17.57 24.02
CA PHE A 268 4.00 -17.30 25.36
C PHE A 268 3.71 -15.81 25.51
N VAL A 269 2.64 -15.48 26.22
CA VAL A 269 2.32 -14.09 26.58
C VAL A 269 2.68 -13.90 28.05
N VAL A 270 3.62 -12.98 28.31
CA VAL A 270 4.18 -12.79 29.66
C VAL A 270 4.04 -11.34 30.14
N ASP A 271 4.03 -11.18 31.46
CA ASP A 271 4.07 -9.86 32.10
C ASP A 271 5.50 -9.26 32.09
N GLY A 272 5.67 -8.06 32.65
CA GLY A 272 6.96 -7.36 32.71
C GLY A 272 8.07 -8.08 33.52
N VAL A 273 7.72 -9.15 34.24
CA VAL A 273 8.68 -9.98 35.03
C VAL A 273 8.82 -11.39 34.44
N GLY A 274 8.23 -11.67 33.30
CA GLY A 274 8.34 -12.95 32.58
C GLY A 274 7.38 -14.05 33.04
N ARG A 275 6.30 -13.72 33.78
CA ARG A 275 5.26 -14.69 34.14
C ARG A 275 4.18 -14.77 33.11
N LEU A 276 3.66 -15.96 32.86
CA LEU A 276 2.51 -16.17 31.97
C LEU A 276 1.31 -15.36 32.44
N VAL A 277 0.67 -14.65 31.52
CA VAL A 277 -0.59 -13.94 31.79
C VAL A 277 -1.79 -14.82 31.37
N PRO A 278 -2.95 -14.67 32.05
CA PRO A 278 -4.16 -15.36 31.63
C PRO A 278 -4.62 -14.97 30.21
N PRO A 279 -5.37 -15.83 29.50
CA PRO A 279 -5.99 -15.49 28.23
C PRO A 279 -6.81 -14.20 28.33
N GLY A 280 -6.72 -13.35 27.28
CA GLY A 280 -7.34 -12.02 27.21
C GLY A 280 -6.51 -10.89 27.85
N VAL A 281 -5.55 -11.19 28.69
CA VAL A 281 -4.68 -10.18 29.33
C VAL A 281 -3.52 -9.85 28.37
N ARG A 282 -3.17 -8.57 28.29
CA ARG A 282 -2.05 -8.08 27.47
C ARG A 282 -0.71 -8.39 28.13
N GLY A 283 0.25 -8.84 27.36
CA GLY A 283 1.62 -9.07 27.77
C GLY A 283 2.58 -9.02 26.58
N GLU A 284 3.87 -9.15 26.84
CA GLU A 284 4.91 -9.28 25.82
C GLU A 284 4.83 -10.68 25.20
N LEU A 285 4.91 -10.76 23.89
CA LEU A 285 5.00 -12.03 23.16
C LEU A 285 6.43 -12.54 23.21
N TRP A 286 6.63 -13.73 23.75
CA TRP A 286 7.90 -14.45 23.70
C TRP A 286 7.74 -15.68 22.82
N VAL A 287 8.68 -15.88 21.88
CA VAL A 287 8.63 -16.95 20.89
C VAL A 287 9.79 -17.91 21.07
N GLY A 288 9.56 -19.20 20.80
CA GLY A 288 10.54 -20.27 20.95
C GLY A 288 10.35 -21.37 19.91
N GLY A 289 11.12 -22.43 20.04
CA GLY A 289 11.06 -23.61 19.19
C GLY A 289 12.16 -23.67 18.15
N ALA A 290 11.98 -24.56 17.15
CA ALA A 290 13.00 -24.89 16.14
C ALA A 290 13.36 -23.74 15.18
N GLY A 291 12.51 -22.70 15.11
CA GLY A 291 12.77 -21.52 14.29
C GLY A 291 13.66 -20.46 14.93
N LEU A 292 14.16 -20.66 16.18
CA LEU A 292 14.96 -19.64 16.84
C LEU A 292 16.36 -19.48 16.22
N ALA A 293 16.77 -18.21 16.06
CA ALA A 293 18.14 -17.85 15.77
C ALA A 293 19.11 -18.19 16.91
N LEU A 294 20.39 -18.35 16.60
CA LEU A 294 21.45 -18.60 17.60
C LEU A 294 21.71 -17.37 18.49
N GLY A 295 21.44 -16.17 18.00
CA GLY A 295 21.67 -14.90 18.69
C GLY A 295 22.17 -13.84 17.74
N TYR A 296 22.92 -12.88 18.28
CA TYR A 296 23.47 -11.77 17.52
C TYR A 296 24.99 -11.90 17.36
N TRP A 297 25.49 -11.75 16.15
CA TRP A 297 26.89 -11.86 15.80
C TRP A 297 27.75 -10.88 16.62
N GLY A 298 28.76 -11.40 17.33
CA GLY A 298 29.66 -10.59 18.14
C GLY A 298 29.03 -9.79 19.27
N ARG A 299 27.78 -10.13 19.69
CA ARG A 299 27.02 -9.41 20.73
C ARG A 299 26.45 -10.37 21.78
N PRO A 300 27.33 -10.99 22.63
CA PRO A 300 26.88 -11.97 23.64
C PRO A 300 25.93 -11.35 24.66
N ASP A 301 26.19 -10.13 25.12
CA ASP A 301 25.35 -9.44 26.10
C ASP A 301 23.94 -9.18 25.58
N LEU A 302 23.82 -8.67 24.37
CA LEU A 302 22.52 -8.45 23.72
C LEU A 302 21.80 -9.79 23.45
N THR A 303 22.57 -10.83 23.12
CA THR A 303 22.02 -12.18 22.95
C THR A 303 21.43 -12.69 24.26
N ALA A 304 22.13 -12.55 25.37
CA ALA A 304 21.65 -12.96 26.69
C ALA A 304 20.44 -12.14 27.18
N GLU A 305 20.39 -10.84 26.83
CA GLU A 305 19.24 -9.97 27.13
C GLU A 305 17.97 -10.40 26.41
N ARG A 306 18.08 -10.74 25.11
CA ARG A 306 16.94 -10.98 24.24
C ARG A 306 16.54 -12.45 24.11
N PHE A 307 17.48 -13.36 24.25
CA PHE A 307 17.25 -14.80 24.20
C PHE A 307 17.41 -15.40 25.60
N VAL A 308 16.30 -15.66 26.26
CA VAL A 308 16.25 -16.08 27.67
C VAL A 308 15.89 -17.57 27.77
N SER A 309 16.34 -18.23 28.84
CA SER A 309 16.03 -19.63 29.14
C SER A 309 15.62 -19.78 30.60
N GLY A 310 14.81 -20.82 30.90
CA GLY A 310 14.43 -21.16 32.26
C GLY A 310 13.42 -20.21 32.92
N VAL A 311 12.83 -19.26 32.20
CA VAL A 311 11.87 -18.30 32.74
C VAL A 311 10.46 -18.87 32.72
N VAL A 312 10.07 -19.55 31.64
CA VAL A 312 8.77 -20.21 31.51
C VAL A 312 8.96 -21.71 31.71
N VAL A 313 8.24 -22.30 32.68
CA VAL A 313 8.36 -23.72 33.02
C VAL A 313 8.00 -24.58 31.84
N GLY A 314 8.86 -25.51 31.47
CA GLY A 314 8.67 -26.43 30.33
C GLY A 314 8.97 -25.84 28.97
N ALA A 315 9.30 -24.54 28.86
CA ALA A 315 9.80 -23.93 27.66
C ALA A 315 11.35 -24.00 27.63
N GLY A 316 11.89 -24.20 26.43
CA GLY A 316 13.32 -24.11 26.20
C GLY A 316 13.80 -22.65 26.15
N ARG A 317 14.65 -22.35 25.18
CA ARG A 317 15.12 -20.99 24.88
C ARG A 317 14.01 -20.19 24.22
N LEU A 318 13.81 -18.92 24.62
CA LEU A 318 12.76 -18.01 24.15
C LEU A 318 13.37 -16.68 23.71
N TYR A 319 12.84 -16.09 22.66
CA TYR A 319 13.16 -14.75 22.19
C TYR A 319 12.11 -13.75 22.64
N ARG A 320 12.52 -12.65 23.24
CA ARG A 320 11.70 -11.51 23.66
C ARG A 320 11.46 -10.60 22.48
N THR A 321 10.24 -10.63 21.93
CA THR A 321 9.92 -9.91 20.68
C THR A 321 9.80 -8.40 20.87
N GLY A 322 9.43 -7.94 22.06
CA GLY A 322 9.02 -6.57 22.32
C GLY A 322 7.60 -6.25 21.81
N ASP A 323 6.90 -7.20 21.21
CA ASP A 323 5.53 -7.02 20.74
C ASP A 323 4.52 -7.30 21.86
N VAL A 324 3.53 -6.42 22.04
CA VAL A 324 2.45 -6.56 23.01
C VAL A 324 1.28 -7.26 22.36
N VAL A 325 0.90 -8.40 22.91
CA VAL A 325 -0.23 -9.19 22.40
C VAL A 325 -1.16 -9.62 23.54
N SER A 326 -2.34 -10.12 23.18
CA SER A 326 -3.18 -10.93 24.08
C SER A 326 -3.56 -12.23 23.39
N LEU A 327 -3.62 -13.32 24.13
CA LEU A 327 -4.10 -14.62 23.66
C LEU A 327 -5.62 -14.68 23.84
N GLY A 328 -6.38 -14.81 22.74
CA GLY A 328 -7.83 -14.96 22.80
C GLY A 328 -8.24 -16.36 23.28
N GLY A 329 -9.51 -16.51 23.69
CA GLY A 329 -10.10 -17.82 23.99
C GLY A 329 -10.18 -18.78 22.79
N ASP A 330 -10.02 -18.23 21.60
CA ASP A 330 -9.90 -18.92 20.30
C ASP A 330 -8.47 -19.45 20.02
N GLY A 331 -7.54 -19.24 20.94
CA GLY A 331 -6.14 -19.64 20.79
C GLY A 331 -5.33 -18.74 19.85
N LEU A 332 -5.83 -17.57 19.49
CA LEU A 332 -5.18 -16.65 18.55
C LEU A 332 -4.58 -15.44 19.26
N PHE A 333 -3.43 -14.99 18.78
CA PHE A 333 -2.78 -13.80 19.29
C PHE A 333 -3.32 -12.54 18.60
N ARG A 334 -3.69 -11.53 19.42
CA ARG A 334 -4.13 -10.19 18.96
C ARG A 334 -3.02 -9.19 19.26
N PHE A 335 -2.58 -8.48 18.23
CA PHE A 335 -1.51 -7.49 18.34
C PHE A 335 -2.06 -6.16 18.90
N HIS A 336 -1.32 -5.55 19.86
CA HIS A 336 -1.69 -4.31 20.52
C HIS A 336 -0.62 -3.21 20.41
N GLY A 337 0.52 -3.49 19.81
CA GLY A 337 1.63 -2.54 19.69
C GLY A 337 2.95 -3.11 20.19
N ARG A 338 3.89 -2.23 20.56
CA ARG A 338 5.22 -2.61 21.04
C ARG A 338 5.52 -1.94 22.39
N VAL A 339 6.45 -2.56 23.15
CA VAL A 339 6.97 -1.99 24.40
C VAL A 339 8.13 -1.02 24.17
N ASP A 340 8.74 -1.04 22.97
CA ASP A 340 9.91 -0.24 22.60
C ASP A 340 9.58 0.76 21.46
N ASP A 341 10.58 1.59 21.11
CA ASP A 341 10.48 2.62 20.06
C ASP A 341 10.66 2.07 18.63
N GLN A 342 10.71 0.75 18.46
CA GLN A 342 10.83 0.12 17.17
C GLN A 342 9.49 0.25 16.41
N VAL A 343 9.58 0.62 15.15
CA VAL A 343 8.42 0.81 14.27
C VAL A 343 8.57 -0.03 13.01
N LYS A 344 7.45 -0.40 12.41
CA LYS A 344 7.41 -0.97 11.08
C LYS A 344 6.88 0.10 10.12
N VAL A 345 7.72 0.55 9.20
CA VAL A 345 7.39 1.59 8.22
C VAL A 345 7.56 0.99 6.83
N ARG A 346 6.46 0.85 6.09
CA ARG A 346 6.44 0.27 4.72
C ARG A 346 7.13 -1.11 4.64
N GLY A 347 6.91 -1.95 5.64
CA GLY A 347 7.51 -3.28 5.74
C GLY A 347 8.91 -3.31 6.32
N HIS A 348 9.59 -2.18 6.42
CA HIS A 348 10.91 -2.11 7.02
C HIS A 348 10.81 -2.02 8.53
N ARG A 349 11.61 -2.84 9.22
CA ARG A 349 11.81 -2.77 10.67
C ARG A 349 12.80 -1.63 10.96
N VAL A 350 12.31 -0.53 11.52
CA VAL A 350 13.08 0.70 11.75
C VAL A 350 13.21 0.92 13.25
N GLU A 351 14.46 1.00 13.72
CA GLU A 351 14.78 1.49 15.06
C GLU A 351 14.87 3.02 14.98
N LEU A 352 13.96 3.72 15.64
CA LEU A 352 13.97 5.18 15.62
C LEU A 352 15.28 5.75 16.17
N GLY A 353 15.94 5.05 17.12
CA GLY A 353 17.25 5.44 17.65
C GLY A 353 18.38 5.40 16.59
N GLU A 354 18.31 4.52 15.60
CA GLU A 354 19.28 4.48 14.49
C GLU A 354 19.09 5.71 13.58
N VAL A 355 17.84 6.08 13.34
CA VAL A 355 17.52 7.29 12.56
C VAL A 355 17.93 8.56 13.31
N ASP A 356 17.68 8.61 14.64
CA ASP A 356 18.12 9.72 15.50
C ASP A 356 19.64 9.92 15.42
N ALA A 357 20.40 8.84 15.57
CA ALA A 357 21.85 8.87 15.48
C ALA A 357 22.32 9.39 14.12
N ALA A 358 21.69 8.97 13.02
CA ALA A 358 22.03 9.46 11.69
C ALA A 358 21.66 10.94 11.49
N LEU A 359 20.54 11.42 12.05
CA LEU A 359 20.15 12.83 12.01
C LEU A 359 21.17 13.71 12.76
N VAL A 360 21.58 13.28 13.97
CA VAL A 360 22.53 14.02 14.82
C VAL A 360 23.96 14.01 14.27
N ALA A 361 24.32 12.99 13.49
CA ALA A 361 25.63 12.92 12.85
C ALA A 361 25.87 14.01 11.78
N HIS A 362 24.80 14.66 11.28
CA HIS A 362 24.94 15.77 10.34
C HIS A 362 25.48 17.02 11.03
N PRO A 363 26.56 17.69 10.52
CA PRO A 363 27.21 18.83 11.18
C PRO A 363 26.29 20.01 11.51
N GLY A 364 25.24 20.20 10.75
CA GLY A 364 24.26 21.29 10.93
C GLY A 364 23.16 20.97 11.94
N VAL A 365 23.16 19.78 12.57
CA VAL A 365 22.12 19.33 13.50
C VAL A 365 22.68 19.30 14.92
N ARG A 366 22.08 20.09 15.81
CA ARG A 366 22.42 20.10 17.25
C ARG A 366 21.72 18.97 18.01
N ALA A 367 20.48 18.68 17.65
CA ALA A 367 19.68 17.59 18.20
C ALA A 367 18.71 17.07 17.12
N GLY A 368 18.44 15.79 17.13
CA GLY A 368 17.55 15.17 16.15
C GLY A 368 16.78 13.99 16.74
N ALA A 369 15.55 13.83 16.33
CA ALA A 369 14.72 12.66 16.69
C ALA A 369 13.76 12.32 15.55
N ALA A 370 13.53 11.03 15.34
CA ALA A 370 12.58 10.53 14.37
C ALA A 370 11.25 10.16 15.02
N VAL A 371 10.15 10.40 14.31
CA VAL A 371 8.79 10.00 14.70
C VAL A 371 8.03 9.43 13.52
N VAL A 372 6.97 8.66 13.81
CA VAL A 372 6.04 8.19 12.77
C VAL A 372 4.73 8.95 12.88
N VAL A 373 4.35 9.63 11.81
CA VAL A 373 3.10 10.40 11.72
C VAL A 373 2.33 9.91 10.49
N GLY A 374 1.10 9.44 10.67
CA GLY A 374 0.28 8.92 9.58
C GLY A 374 0.95 7.77 8.78
N GLY A 375 1.71 6.89 9.46
CA GLY A 375 2.45 5.80 8.81
C GLY A 375 3.73 6.25 8.07
N ARG A 376 4.15 7.51 8.20
CA ARG A 376 5.34 8.07 7.57
C ARG A 376 6.42 8.36 8.60
N LEU A 377 7.66 8.02 8.27
CA LEU A 377 8.84 8.36 9.06
C LEU A 377 9.21 9.83 8.80
N VAL A 378 9.28 10.61 9.87
CA VAL A 378 9.62 12.05 9.85
C VAL A 378 10.81 12.29 10.76
N GLY A 379 11.84 12.94 10.25
CA GLY A 379 12.99 13.40 11.03
C GLY A 379 12.73 14.82 11.56
N CYS A 380 12.87 15.03 12.86
CA CYS A 380 12.79 16.34 13.50
C CYS A 380 14.18 16.77 13.89
N VAL A 381 14.63 17.95 13.46
CA VAL A 381 15.99 18.43 13.71
C VAL A 381 16.00 19.82 14.32
N VAL A 382 16.87 20.01 15.28
CA VAL A 382 17.18 21.32 15.87
C VAL A 382 18.50 21.79 15.23
N PRO A 383 18.53 22.91 14.52
CA PRO A 383 19.74 23.36 13.85
C PRO A 383 20.81 23.83 14.83
N VAL A 384 22.05 23.78 14.39
CA VAL A 384 23.16 24.52 15.01
C VAL A 384 22.93 26.00 14.75
N ALA A 385 23.20 26.85 15.76
CA ALA A 385 23.04 28.29 15.63
C ALA A 385 23.90 28.87 14.46
N GLY A 386 23.27 29.68 13.63
CA GLY A 386 23.93 30.28 12.47
C GLY A 386 24.06 29.40 11.23
N TRP A 387 23.44 28.18 11.23
CA TRP A 387 23.42 27.37 10.03
C TRP A 387 22.50 27.99 8.98
N GLY A 388 23.05 28.25 7.77
CA GLY A 388 22.35 28.89 6.65
C GLY A 388 21.26 28.02 6.02
N GLY A 389 20.60 28.53 4.97
CA GLY A 389 19.56 27.81 4.22
C GLY A 389 20.01 26.45 3.66
N GLY A 390 19.06 25.55 3.39
CA GLY A 390 19.33 24.24 2.79
C GLY A 390 19.54 23.09 3.79
N LEU A 391 19.38 23.32 5.11
CA LEU A 391 19.58 22.30 6.14
C LEU A 391 18.75 21.03 5.89
N VAL A 392 17.46 21.17 5.60
CA VAL A 392 16.54 20.06 5.40
C VAL A 392 17.00 19.12 4.28
N GLY A 393 17.35 19.69 3.13
CA GLY A 393 17.87 18.92 1.99
C GLY A 393 19.25 18.31 2.29
N GLY A 394 20.11 19.04 3.01
CA GLY A 394 21.43 18.56 3.43
C GLY A 394 21.34 17.36 4.36
N VAL A 395 20.55 17.46 5.42
CA VAL A 395 20.31 16.39 6.40
C VAL A 395 19.75 15.15 5.71
N ARG A 396 18.77 15.32 4.84
CA ARG A 396 18.13 14.20 4.17
C ARG A 396 19.10 13.44 3.25
N ARG A 397 19.91 14.16 2.47
CA ARG A 397 20.96 13.56 1.63
C ARG A 397 22.01 12.83 2.47
N PHE A 398 22.42 13.44 3.56
CA PHE A 398 23.38 12.82 4.49
C PHE A 398 22.85 11.51 5.06
N VAL A 399 21.60 11.51 5.58
CA VAL A 399 20.94 10.32 6.13
C VAL A 399 20.76 9.24 5.06
N ALA A 400 20.41 9.61 3.83
CA ALA A 400 20.28 8.68 2.71
C ALA A 400 21.61 8.04 2.28
N GLY A 401 22.75 8.69 2.57
CA GLY A 401 24.08 8.12 2.36
C GLY A 401 24.52 7.11 3.43
N VAL A 402 23.79 7.00 4.55
CA VAL A 402 24.18 6.18 5.70
C VAL A 402 23.16 5.07 5.98
N LEU A 403 21.85 5.37 5.85
CA LEU A 403 20.76 4.44 6.16
C LEU A 403 20.18 3.78 4.90
N PRO A 404 19.65 2.54 5.02
CA PRO A 404 18.86 1.92 3.96
C PRO A 404 17.66 2.78 3.58
N GLY A 405 17.24 2.76 2.32
CA GLY A 405 16.17 3.62 1.80
C GLY A 405 14.87 3.57 2.61
N GLY A 406 14.49 2.41 3.15
CA GLY A 406 13.32 2.25 4.01
C GLY A 406 13.41 2.92 5.38
N SER A 407 14.63 3.22 5.86
CA SER A 407 14.91 3.91 7.12
C SER A 407 15.18 5.41 6.94
N VAL A 408 15.17 5.91 5.72
CA VAL A 408 15.36 7.35 5.44
C VAL A 408 14.04 8.08 5.68
N PRO A 409 14.02 9.14 6.53
CA PRO A 409 12.82 9.95 6.75
C PRO A 409 12.25 10.52 5.44
N GLY A 410 10.95 10.32 5.22
CA GLY A 410 10.25 10.87 4.07
C GLY A 410 10.24 12.42 4.07
N SER A 411 10.25 13.01 5.25
CA SER A 411 10.32 14.45 5.47
C SER A 411 11.27 14.75 6.63
N VAL A 412 11.94 15.90 6.57
CA VAL A 412 12.72 16.45 7.68
C VAL A 412 12.10 17.80 8.06
N VAL A 413 11.78 17.97 9.34
CA VAL A 413 11.15 19.19 9.89
C VAL A 413 12.12 19.84 10.87
N VAL A 414 12.30 21.14 10.72
CA VAL A 414 13.07 21.95 11.68
C VAL A 414 12.16 22.32 12.85
N VAL A 415 12.63 22.04 14.06
CA VAL A 415 11.92 22.37 15.31
C VAL A 415 12.82 23.21 16.20
N GLU A 416 12.24 24.07 17.03
CA GLU A 416 12.99 24.92 17.97
C GLU A 416 13.66 24.12 19.09
N GLY A 417 13.04 23.01 19.49
CA GLY A 417 13.53 22.07 20.52
C GLY A 417 12.79 20.74 20.48
N LEU A 418 13.43 19.71 20.98
CA LEU A 418 12.80 18.40 21.13
C LEU A 418 12.07 18.35 22.49
N PRO A 419 10.79 18.03 22.54
CA PRO A 419 10.09 17.81 23.81
C PRO A 419 10.71 16.64 24.57
N VAL A 420 10.83 16.76 25.87
CA VAL A 420 11.40 15.73 26.74
C VAL A 420 10.41 15.31 27.82
N THR A 421 10.45 14.04 28.16
CA THR A 421 9.71 13.49 29.31
C THR A 421 10.32 13.97 30.62
N VAL A 422 9.60 13.76 31.73
CA VAL A 422 10.11 14.07 33.08
C VAL A 422 11.44 13.40 33.41
N ASN A 423 11.79 12.32 32.71
CA ASN A 423 13.04 11.57 32.86
C ASN A 423 14.13 12.01 31.86
N GLY A 424 13.96 13.13 31.16
CA GLY A 424 14.93 13.69 30.20
C GLY A 424 15.04 12.95 28.86
N LYS A 425 14.17 11.98 28.57
CA LYS A 425 14.13 11.31 27.24
C LYS A 425 13.23 12.08 26.28
N THR A 426 13.51 12.00 24.99
CA THR A 426 12.65 12.60 23.94
C THR A 426 11.22 12.08 24.06
N ASP A 427 10.26 12.99 24.22
CA ASP A 427 8.83 12.67 24.18
C ASP A 427 8.37 12.60 22.72
N ARG A 428 8.47 11.40 22.13
CA ARG A 428 8.09 11.18 20.74
C ARG A 428 6.61 11.37 20.49
N ARG A 429 5.75 11.19 21.50
CA ARG A 429 4.31 11.39 21.38
C ARG A 429 3.98 12.89 21.26
N ALA A 430 4.57 13.70 22.12
CA ALA A 430 4.46 15.14 22.03
C ALA A 430 5.05 15.67 20.73
N LEU A 431 6.22 15.15 20.32
CA LEU A 431 6.90 15.51 19.08
C LEU A 431 6.06 15.15 17.85
N ALA A 432 5.45 13.97 17.81
CA ALA A 432 4.56 13.56 16.73
C ALA A 432 3.32 14.48 16.65
N GLY A 433 2.77 14.90 17.78
CA GLY A 433 1.66 15.89 17.83
C GLY A 433 2.05 17.25 17.26
N LEU A 434 3.25 17.75 17.60
CA LEU A 434 3.78 19.01 17.05
C LEU A 434 3.96 18.94 15.51
N VAL A 435 4.48 17.82 15.03
CA VAL A 435 4.79 17.65 13.60
C VAL A 435 3.54 17.31 12.78
N ALA A 436 2.53 16.67 13.37
CA ALA A 436 1.28 16.36 12.69
C ALA A 436 0.56 17.62 12.19
N SER A 437 0.64 18.74 12.91
CA SER A 437 0.10 20.03 12.49
C SER A 437 0.86 20.65 11.31
N VAL A 438 2.16 20.40 11.23
CA VAL A 438 3.03 20.91 10.16
C VAL A 438 2.97 20.05 8.91
N VAL A 439 2.99 18.72 9.09
CA VAL A 439 2.92 17.75 7.98
C VAL A 439 1.50 17.62 7.42
N GLY A 440 0.46 17.87 8.22
CA GLY A 440 -0.93 17.86 7.79
C GLY A 440 -1.33 19.05 6.89
N VAL A 441 -0.61 20.17 6.96
CA VAL A 441 -0.87 21.36 6.12
C VAL A 441 -0.28 21.20 4.71
N GLU A 442 0.70 20.33 4.49
CA GLU A 442 1.28 20.08 3.15
C GLU A 442 0.50 19.05 2.30
N VAL A 443 -0.53 18.40 2.83
CA VAL A 443 -1.34 17.42 2.08
C VAL A 443 -2.48 18.07 1.28
N VAL A 444 -2.76 19.36 1.47
CA VAL A 444 -3.83 20.11 0.76
C VAL A 444 -3.25 21.35 0.08
N GLY A 445 -2.19 21.16 -0.69
CA GLY A 445 -1.73 22.12 -1.69
C GLY A 445 -2.04 21.58 -3.08
N GLU A 446 -3.28 21.65 -3.52
CA GLU A 446 -3.64 21.49 -4.93
C GLU A 446 -2.95 22.59 -5.75
N SER A 447 -1.80 22.26 -6.29
CA SER A 447 -1.25 23.04 -7.42
C SER A 447 -1.84 22.43 -8.70
N SER A 448 -2.75 23.20 -9.28
CA SER A 448 -3.34 23.12 -10.61
C SER A 448 -2.59 22.24 -11.61
N ALA A 449 -3.38 21.40 -12.29
CA ALA A 449 -2.98 20.68 -13.48
C ALA A 449 -2.38 21.67 -14.50
N VAL A 450 -1.08 21.60 -14.70
CA VAL A 450 -0.42 22.23 -15.86
C VAL A 450 -0.78 21.36 -17.09
N VAL A 451 -1.79 21.76 -17.79
CA VAL A 451 -2.07 21.30 -19.14
C VAL A 451 -1.16 22.14 -20.05
N GLY A 452 -0.03 21.55 -20.49
CA GLY A 452 0.87 22.18 -21.45
C GLY A 452 2.35 22.28 -21.09
N GLY A 453 2.78 21.65 -19.97
CA GLY A 453 4.21 21.60 -19.57
C GLY A 453 5.01 20.55 -20.33
N SER A 454 6.31 20.73 -20.40
CA SER A 454 7.25 19.71 -20.91
C SER A 454 7.16 18.45 -20.07
N VAL A 455 7.55 17.27 -20.62
CA VAL A 455 7.57 15.99 -19.88
C VAL A 455 8.34 16.13 -18.55
N VAL A 456 9.38 16.93 -18.52
CA VAL A 456 10.18 17.22 -17.32
C VAL A 456 9.36 17.91 -16.23
N GLU A 457 8.54 18.91 -16.58
CA GLU A 457 7.70 19.64 -15.62
C GLU A 457 6.58 18.76 -15.07
N VAL A 458 5.98 17.92 -15.93
CA VAL A 458 4.96 16.96 -15.50
C VAL A 458 5.57 15.94 -14.53
N LEU A 459 6.75 15.41 -14.82
CA LEU A 459 7.47 14.51 -13.94
C LEU A 459 7.92 15.19 -12.64
N ALA A 460 8.37 16.44 -12.70
CA ALA A 460 8.71 17.22 -11.50
C ALA A 460 7.51 17.39 -10.57
N GLY A 461 6.36 17.74 -11.10
CA GLY A 461 5.11 17.83 -10.34
C GLY A 461 4.67 16.49 -9.73
N LEU A 462 4.94 15.42 -10.47
CA LEU A 462 4.63 14.05 -10.06
C LEU A 462 5.58 13.57 -8.95
N TRP A 463 6.88 13.83 -9.08
CA TRP A 463 7.88 13.50 -8.07
C TRP A 463 7.62 14.26 -6.77
N ARG A 464 7.35 15.60 -6.82
CA ARG A 464 6.99 16.37 -5.62
C ARG A 464 5.85 15.72 -4.86
N ARG A 465 4.80 15.29 -5.56
CA ARG A 465 3.61 14.68 -4.97
C ARG A 465 3.89 13.30 -4.37
N VAL A 466 4.54 12.41 -5.13
CA VAL A 466 4.81 11.03 -4.69
C VAL A 466 5.89 11.00 -3.60
N LEU A 467 6.87 11.87 -3.69
CA LEU A 467 7.95 11.96 -2.73
C LEU A 467 7.57 12.76 -1.48
N GLY A 468 6.55 13.65 -1.60
CA GLY A 468 6.12 14.55 -0.53
C GLY A 468 7.16 15.65 -0.26
N VAL A 469 7.76 16.24 -1.31
CA VAL A 469 8.78 17.28 -1.21
C VAL A 469 8.28 18.56 -1.89
N ALA A 470 8.52 19.73 -1.26
CA ALA A 470 8.14 21.02 -1.83
C ALA A 470 9.08 21.43 -2.99
N GLU A 471 10.37 21.18 -2.84
CA GLU A 471 11.39 21.50 -3.82
C GLU A 471 12.12 20.23 -4.30
N LEU A 472 12.49 20.21 -5.57
CA LEU A 472 13.29 19.15 -6.19
C LEU A 472 14.59 19.74 -6.70
N ASP A 473 15.69 19.09 -6.41
CA ASP A 473 16.95 19.31 -7.12
C ASP A 473 16.93 18.47 -8.41
N TRP A 474 16.80 19.12 -9.54
CA TRP A 474 16.65 18.47 -10.84
C TRP A 474 17.89 17.71 -11.31
N SER A 475 19.02 17.93 -10.65
CA SER A 475 20.31 17.31 -10.96
C SER A 475 20.50 15.95 -10.30
N VAL A 476 19.61 15.55 -9.37
CA VAL A 476 19.70 14.28 -8.64
C VAL A 476 18.53 13.34 -8.96
N GLY A 477 18.73 12.06 -8.77
CA GLY A 477 17.78 11.00 -9.13
C GLY A 477 16.64 10.83 -8.13
N PHE A 478 15.70 9.98 -8.51
CA PHE A 478 14.49 9.71 -7.74
C PHE A 478 14.79 9.15 -6.34
N GLN A 479 15.78 8.24 -6.24
CA GLN A 479 16.19 7.63 -4.96
C GLN A 479 16.81 8.67 -4.01
N GLN A 480 17.63 9.57 -4.53
CA GLN A 480 18.28 10.61 -3.73
C GLN A 480 17.28 11.63 -3.18
N HIS A 481 16.10 11.75 -3.78
CA HIS A 481 14.96 12.48 -3.23
C HIS A 481 14.13 11.65 -2.22
N GLY A 482 14.62 10.47 -1.80
CA GLY A 482 13.92 9.54 -0.89
C GLY A 482 12.82 8.75 -1.59
N GLY A 483 12.98 8.53 -2.90
CA GLY A 483 12.23 7.57 -3.66
C GLY A 483 12.70 6.16 -3.33
N ASP A 484 11.76 5.25 -3.14
CA ASP A 484 11.95 3.81 -2.99
C ASP A 484 11.20 3.08 -4.11
N SER A 485 11.33 1.77 -4.16
CA SER A 485 10.67 0.95 -5.18
C SER A 485 9.15 1.12 -5.20
N LEU A 486 8.54 1.32 -4.03
CA LEU A 486 7.10 1.53 -3.92
C LEU A 486 6.67 2.88 -4.51
N LYS A 487 7.37 3.94 -4.13
CA LYS A 487 7.13 5.28 -4.68
C LYS A 487 7.43 5.34 -6.18
N ALA A 488 8.43 4.59 -6.65
CA ALA A 488 8.74 4.48 -8.08
C ALA A 488 7.59 3.79 -8.84
N ILE A 489 6.98 2.73 -8.29
CA ILE A 489 5.78 2.09 -8.86
C ILE A 489 4.62 3.09 -8.91
N GLN A 490 4.35 3.81 -7.82
CA GLN A 490 3.30 4.82 -7.75
C GLN A 490 3.53 5.97 -8.75
N ALA A 491 4.77 6.47 -8.84
CA ALA A 491 5.13 7.51 -9.78
C ALA A 491 4.99 7.05 -11.23
N ALA A 492 5.43 5.83 -11.56
CA ALA A 492 5.29 5.25 -12.88
C ALA A 492 3.81 5.03 -13.27
N ALA A 493 2.98 4.55 -12.34
CA ALA A 493 1.54 4.40 -12.57
C ALA A 493 0.87 5.76 -12.85
N GLN A 494 1.16 6.78 -12.05
CA GLN A 494 0.65 8.14 -12.26
C GLN A 494 1.21 8.82 -13.53
N ALA A 495 2.45 8.52 -13.94
CA ALA A 495 3.02 8.99 -15.21
C ALA A 495 2.25 8.40 -16.39
N ARG A 496 1.96 7.10 -16.36
CA ARG A 496 1.17 6.41 -17.39
C ARG A 496 -0.24 6.99 -17.56
N THR A 497 -0.93 7.34 -16.47
CA THR A 497 -2.25 7.99 -16.56
C THR A 497 -2.21 9.36 -17.24
N ARG A 498 -1.03 9.97 -17.33
CA ARG A 498 -0.79 11.25 -18.04
C ARG A 498 -0.18 11.06 -19.42
N GLY A 499 -0.14 9.81 -19.92
CA GLY A 499 0.38 9.47 -21.24
C GLY A 499 1.91 9.46 -21.34
N ILE A 500 2.61 9.43 -20.19
CA ILE A 500 4.07 9.35 -20.13
C ILE A 500 4.46 7.88 -19.89
N ALA A 501 5.11 7.27 -20.87
CA ALA A 501 5.62 5.91 -20.77
C ALA A 501 6.87 5.90 -19.86
N LEU A 502 6.69 5.46 -18.61
CA LEU A 502 7.77 5.41 -17.63
C LEU A 502 7.60 4.16 -16.76
N THR A 503 8.71 3.49 -16.47
CA THR A 503 8.73 2.32 -15.57
C THR A 503 9.35 2.66 -14.22
N ALA A 504 9.01 1.88 -13.20
CA ALA A 504 9.63 2.02 -11.87
C ALA A 504 11.16 1.81 -11.95
N ALA A 505 11.60 0.83 -12.74
CA ALA A 505 13.02 0.56 -12.94
C ALA A 505 13.75 1.76 -13.59
N THR A 506 13.13 2.41 -14.57
CA THR A 506 13.67 3.63 -15.20
C THR A 506 13.81 4.76 -14.18
N LEU A 507 12.81 4.95 -13.31
CA LEU A 507 12.85 5.96 -12.24
C LEU A 507 13.97 5.70 -11.24
N LEU A 508 14.18 4.45 -10.85
CA LEU A 508 15.19 4.08 -9.86
C LEU A 508 16.62 4.17 -10.41
N ARG A 509 16.82 3.96 -11.74
CA ARG A 509 18.13 4.01 -12.37
C ARG A 509 18.54 5.43 -12.83
N ALA A 510 17.59 6.30 -13.00
CA ALA A 510 17.87 7.66 -13.50
C ALA A 510 18.62 8.49 -12.45
N ASP A 511 19.80 8.98 -12.81
CA ASP A 511 20.64 9.82 -11.94
C ASP A 511 20.11 11.25 -11.81
N SER A 512 19.11 11.62 -12.63
CA SER A 512 18.48 12.95 -12.57
C SER A 512 17.04 12.92 -13.10
N LEU A 513 16.26 13.93 -12.73
CA LEU A 513 14.92 14.14 -13.27
C LEU A 513 14.94 14.31 -14.81
N ALA A 514 15.95 14.99 -15.33
CA ALA A 514 16.12 15.20 -16.77
C ALA A 514 16.40 13.90 -17.51
N GLU A 515 17.12 12.97 -16.91
CA GLU A 515 17.39 11.65 -17.46
C GLU A 515 16.13 10.79 -17.47
N ALA A 516 15.37 10.77 -16.36
CA ALA A 516 14.08 10.10 -16.29
C ALA A 516 13.12 10.60 -17.37
N ALA A 517 13.11 11.92 -17.62
CA ALA A 517 12.27 12.53 -18.66
C ALA A 517 12.73 12.15 -20.09
N ARG A 518 14.03 12.09 -20.33
CA ARG A 518 14.57 11.63 -21.64
C ARG A 518 14.25 10.16 -21.87
N ALA A 519 14.39 9.32 -20.88
CA ALA A 519 14.05 7.90 -20.96
C ALA A 519 12.55 7.70 -21.21
N ALA A 520 11.69 8.51 -20.60
CA ALA A 520 10.26 8.49 -20.83
C ALA A 520 9.87 8.92 -22.26
N ALA A 521 10.58 9.90 -22.83
CA ALA A 521 10.35 10.39 -24.20
C ALA A 521 10.84 9.40 -25.30
N ALA A 522 11.79 8.53 -24.97
CA ALA A 522 12.32 7.52 -25.88
C ALA A 522 11.45 6.26 -25.99
N LEU A 523 10.49 6.08 -25.09
CA LEU A 523 9.55 4.95 -25.10
C LEU A 523 8.35 5.27 -26.00
N ASP A 524 8.09 4.41 -26.98
CA ASP A 524 6.94 4.55 -27.89
C ASP A 524 5.62 4.44 -27.09
N PRO A 525 4.74 5.45 -27.14
CA PRO A 525 3.42 5.39 -26.51
C PRO A 525 2.55 4.22 -27.02
N ALA A 526 2.77 3.77 -28.26
CA ALA A 526 2.04 2.65 -28.84
C ALA A 526 2.41 1.29 -28.21
N ALA A 527 3.62 1.15 -27.66
CA ALA A 527 4.07 -0.05 -26.98
C ALA A 527 3.39 -0.27 -25.61
N THR A 528 2.70 0.73 -25.08
CA THR A 528 2.07 0.66 -23.74
C THR A 528 0.64 0.10 -23.74
N GLY A 529 0.11 -0.32 -24.89
CA GLY A 529 -1.21 -0.99 -24.98
C GLY A 529 -2.42 -0.13 -24.60
N LEU A 530 -2.25 1.19 -24.46
CA LEU A 530 -3.32 2.13 -24.23
C LEU A 530 -3.99 2.50 -25.58
N VAL A 531 -4.72 1.57 -26.16
CA VAL A 531 -5.72 1.88 -27.17
C VAL A 531 -6.81 2.69 -26.46
N ARG A 532 -6.90 3.99 -26.76
CA ARG A 532 -8.08 4.78 -26.35
C ARG A 532 -9.26 4.25 -27.17
N PRO A 533 -10.27 3.64 -26.53
CA PRO A 533 -11.47 3.27 -27.27
C PRO A 533 -12.11 4.53 -27.84
N ASP A 534 -12.70 4.39 -29.03
CA ASP A 534 -13.46 5.47 -29.68
C ASP A 534 -14.63 5.88 -28.76
N ARG A 535 -14.59 7.12 -28.26
CA ARG A 535 -15.51 7.64 -27.23
C ARG A 535 -16.91 7.96 -27.77
N THR A 536 -17.19 7.67 -29.03
CA THR A 536 -18.46 7.97 -29.67
C THR A 536 -19.41 6.77 -29.80
N SER A 537 -19.01 5.60 -29.28
CA SER A 537 -19.86 4.41 -29.32
C SER A 537 -21.15 4.59 -28.53
N SER A 538 -22.28 4.26 -29.15
CA SER A 538 -23.59 4.10 -28.51
C SER A 538 -24.22 2.81 -29.05
N GLY A 539 -25.00 2.11 -28.23
CA GLY A 539 -25.64 0.88 -28.64
C GLY A 539 -25.70 -0.20 -27.55
N PRO A 540 -26.22 -1.37 -27.89
CA PRO A 540 -26.31 -2.48 -26.94
C PRO A 540 -24.94 -3.01 -26.55
N LEU A 541 -24.77 -3.30 -25.26
CA LEU A 541 -23.58 -3.87 -24.68
C LEU A 541 -23.92 -5.16 -23.93
N PRO A 542 -23.03 -6.18 -23.89
CA PRO A 542 -23.23 -7.33 -23.02
C PRO A 542 -23.18 -6.89 -21.55
N LEU A 543 -23.95 -7.57 -20.70
CA LEU A 543 -23.82 -7.41 -19.25
C LEU A 543 -22.46 -7.92 -18.78
N LEU A 544 -21.86 -7.24 -17.81
CA LEU A 544 -20.68 -7.74 -17.13
C LEU A 544 -21.05 -8.92 -16.22
N PRO A 545 -20.12 -9.83 -15.90
CA PRO A 545 -20.39 -10.98 -15.01
C PRO A 545 -21.03 -10.56 -13.68
N MET A 546 -20.58 -9.47 -13.07
CA MET A 546 -21.16 -8.95 -11.82
C MET A 546 -22.58 -8.42 -12.01
N GLN A 547 -22.89 -7.83 -13.18
CA GLN A 547 -24.24 -7.38 -13.51
C GLN A 547 -25.18 -8.55 -13.72
N HIS A 548 -24.72 -9.63 -14.37
CA HIS A 548 -25.46 -10.89 -14.49
C HIS A 548 -25.79 -11.47 -13.12
N ASP A 549 -24.82 -11.59 -12.22
CA ASP A 549 -25.02 -12.08 -10.86
C ASP A 549 -25.99 -11.18 -10.08
N PHE A 550 -25.88 -9.86 -10.23
CA PHE A 550 -26.78 -8.92 -9.59
C PHE A 550 -28.25 -9.11 -10.01
N PHE A 551 -28.51 -9.27 -11.31
CA PHE A 551 -29.85 -9.45 -11.84
C PHE A 551 -30.39 -10.88 -11.69
N ALA A 552 -29.53 -11.89 -11.56
CA ALA A 552 -29.93 -13.27 -11.32
C ALA A 552 -30.47 -13.51 -9.91
N ARG A 553 -30.09 -12.66 -8.93
CA ARG A 553 -30.57 -12.78 -7.56
C ARG A 553 -31.93 -12.11 -7.39
N PRO A 554 -32.93 -12.80 -6.80
CA PRO A 554 -34.22 -12.18 -6.50
C PRO A 554 -34.03 -11.01 -5.53
N ARG A 555 -34.48 -9.83 -5.94
CA ARG A 555 -34.43 -8.59 -5.14
C ARG A 555 -35.80 -7.92 -5.16
N PRO A 556 -36.25 -7.39 -3.99
CA PRO A 556 -37.50 -6.65 -3.94
C PRO A 556 -37.49 -5.39 -4.82
N ASP A 557 -36.31 -4.74 -4.93
CA ASP A 557 -36.08 -3.56 -5.76
C ASP A 557 -34.63 -3.55 -6.25
N HIS A 558 -34.45 -3.64 -7.56
CA HIS A 558 -33.12 -3.57 -8.21
C HIS A 558 -32.51 -2.17 -8.14
N ASN A 559 -33.29 -1.12 -7.91
CA ASN A 559 -32.82 0.27 -7.81
C ASN A 559 -32.21 0.61 -6.44
N TRP A 560 -32.27 -0.32 -5.47
CA TRP A 560 -31.85 -0.08 -4.07
C TRP A 560 -30.41 -0.52 -3.77
N ALA A 561 -29.53 -0.59 -4.72
CA ALA A 561 -28.12 -0.90 -4.48
C ALA A 561 -27.26 0.35 -4.76
N ASN A 562 -27.30 1.34 -3.86
CA ASN A 562 -26.69 2.65 -4.08
C ASN A 562 -25.48 2.89 -3.16
N LEU A 563 -24.44 3.51 -3.74
CA LEU A 563 -23.41 4.22 -2.99
C LEU A 563 -23.95 5.63 -2.70
N ALA A 564 -23.77 6.09 -1.47
CA ALA A 564 -24.18 7.43 -1.08
C ALA A 564 -23.15 8.06 -0.12
N GLY A 565 -22.84 9.33 -0.31
CA GLY A 565 -21.94 10.11 0.53
C GLY A 565 -22.52 11.50 0.81
N LEU A 566 -22.40 11.98 2.04
CA LEU A 566 -22.80 13.30 2.45
C LEU A 566 -21.55 14.15 2.74
N PHE A 567 -21.44 15.29 2.08
CA PHE A 567 -20.29 16.18 2.15
C PHE A 567 -20.70 17.57 2.61
N ARG A 568 -19.83 18.28 3.29
CA ARG A 568 -19.98 19.68 3.64
C ARG A 568 -18.88 20.47 2.93
N PRO A 569 -19.19 21.48 2.09
CA PRO A 569 -18.17 22.32 1.47
C PRO A 569 -17.37 23.09 2.54
N ASP A 570 -16.06 23.20 2.33
CA ASP A 570 -15.17 23.94 3.25
C ASP A 570 -15.25 25.46 3.04
N GLU A 571 -15.54 25.90 1.82
CA GLU A 571 -15.62 27.30 1.47
C GLU A 571 -16.99 27.91 1.86
N ALA A 572 -16.96 29.19 2.24
CA ALA A 572 -18.15 29.96 2.63
C ALA A 572 -19.02 30.35 1.43
N ASP A 573 -18.55 30.12 0.19
CA ASP A 573 -19.26 30.50 -1.02
C ASP A 573 -20.51 29.65 -1.23
N PRO A 574 -21.61 30.26 -1.67
CA PRO A 574 -22.85 29.54 -1.95
C PRO A 574 -22.63 28.55 -3.10
N VAL A 575 -23.06 27.30 -2.91
CA VAL A 575 -23.01 26.29 -3.94
C VAL A 575 -23.93 26.70 -5.09
N ASP A 576 -23.33 26.88 -6.27
CA ASP A 576 -24.06 27.18 -7.52
C ASP A 576 -24.53 25.86 -8.16
N GLU A 577 -25.83 25.61 -8.07
CA GLU A 577 -26.47 24.39 -8.58
C GLU A 577 -26.36 24.23 -10.09
N HIS A 578 -26.40 25.35 -10.83
CA HIS A 578 -26.26 25.33 -12.28
C HIS A 578 -24.84 24.89 -12.70
N ARG A 579 -23.83 25.46 -12.07
CA ARG A 579 -22.42 25.05 -12.28
C ARG A 579 -22.17 23.63 -11.83
N LEU A 580 -22.74 23.21 -10.70
CA LEU A 580 -22.67 21.84 -10.21
C LEU A 580 -23.31 20.86 -11.21
N GLY A 581 -24.46 21.23 -11.80
CA GLY A 581 -25.09 20.45 -12.85
C GLY A 581 -24.27 20.39 -14.14
N ALA A 582 -23.62 21.49 -14.51
CA ALA A 582 -22.70 21.51 -15.66
C ALA A 582 -21.46 20.62 -15.39
N ALA A 583 -20.87 20.71 -14.19
CA ALA A 583 -19.75 19.87 -13.80
C ALA A 583 -20.13 18.38 -13.84
N LEU A 584 -21.26 18.02 -13.24
CA LEU A 584 -21.74 16.64 -13.22
C LEU A 584 -21.95 16.08 -14.64
N ARG A 585 -22.55 16.86 -15.52
CA ARG A 585 -22.74 16.45 -16.93
C ARG A 585 -21.41 16.29 -17.67
N LEU A 586 -20.44 17.18 -17.45
CA LEU A 586 -19.11 17.08 -18.06
C LEU A 586 -18.38 15.83 -17.60
N VAL A 587 -18.39 15.53 -16.31
CA VAL A 587 -17.80 14.31 -15.75
C VAL A 587 -18.51 13.08 -16.30
N ALA A 588 -19.85 13.07 -16.28
CA ALA A 588 -20.63 11.93 -16.73
C ALA A 588 -20.48 11.64 -18.23
N ARG A 589 -20.19 12.63 -19.08
CA ARG A 589 -19.85 12.41 -20.50
C ARG A 589 -18.50 11.73 -20.69
N ARG A 590 -17.58 11.86 -19.75
CA ARG A 590 -16.26 11.20 -19.78
C ARG A 590 -16.31 9.74 -19.37
N HIS A 591 -17.30 9.37 -18.56
CA HIS A 591 -17.44 8.03 -17.98
C HIS A 591 -18.64 7.31 -18.60
N GLU A 592 -18.38 6.33 -19.45
CA GLU A 592 -19.42 5.57 -20.16
C GLU A 592 -20.39 4.87 -19.20
N ALA A 593 -19.92 4.42 -18.03
CA ALA A 593 -20.76 3.79 -17.02
C ALA A 593 -21.95 4.68 -16.59
N LEU A 594 -21.79 6.01 -16.55
CA LEU A 594 -22.84 6.97 -16.20
C LEU A 594 -23.81 7.26 -17.38
N ARG A 595 -23.58 6.63 -18.53
CA ARG A 595 -24.45 6.65 -19.71
C ARG A 595 -25.14 5.30 -19.95
N LEU A 596 -24.99 4.33 -19.06
CA LEU A 596 -25.66 3.04 -19.19
C LEU A 596 -27.15 3.17 -18.89
N ALA A 597 -27.96 2.56 -19.73
CA ALA A 597 -29.39 2.35 -19.57
C ALA A 597 -29.66 0.85 -19.47
N PHE A 598 -30.39 0.43 -18.49
CA PHE A 598 -30.78 -0.98 -18.33
C PHE A 598 -32.23 -1.18 -18.74
N THR A 599 -32.53 -2.31 -19.35
CA THR A 599 -33.86 -2.67 -19.78
C THR A 599 -34.27 -3.96 -19.11
N ALA A 600 -35.36 -3.93 -18.36
CA ALA A 600 -35.94 -5.11 -17.72
C ALA A 600 -36.54 -6.04 -18.79
N PRO A 601 -36.58 -7.36 -18.56
CA PRO A 601 -37.23 -8.32 -19.43
C PRO A 601 -38.74 -8.04 -19.57
N SER A 602 -39.26 -8.08 -20.78
CA SER A 602 -40.68 -7.91 -21.05
C SER A 602 -41.46 -9.13 -20.57
N GLY A 603 -42.49 -8.91 -19.76
CA GLY A 603 -43.37 -9.99 -19.28
C GLY A 603 -42.79 -10.91 -18.21
N GLY A 604 -41.71 -10.51 -17.56
CA GLY A 604 -41.13 -11.29 -16.44
C GLY A 604 -40.30 -12.50 -16.83
N THR A 605 -40.17 -12.80 -18.13
CA THR A 605 -39.34 -13.89 -18.67
C THR A 605 -38.32 -13.29 -19.64
N GLY A 606 -37.04 -13.49 -19.41
CA GLY A 606 -35.95 -12.99 -20.23
C GLY A 606 -34.78 -12.44 -19.42
N GLU A 607 -33.76 -11.97 -20.13
CA GLU A 607 -32.56 -11.42 -19.52
C GLU A 607 -32.57 -9.88 -19.53
N TRP A 608 -32.00 -9.27 -18.47
CA TRP A 608 -31.72 -7.86 -18.47
C TRP A 608 -30.73 -7.50 -19.58
N ARG A 609 -30.88 -6.32 -20.15
CA ARG A 609 -29.99 -5.80 -21.17
C ARG A 609 -29.47 -4.43 -20.77
N GLN A 610 -28.27 -4.10 -21.22
CA GLN A 610 -27.73 -2.76 -21.07
C GLN A 610 -27.42 -2.14 -22.42
N THR A 611 -27.56 -0.82 -22.48
CA THR A 611 -27.30 -0.03 -23.69
C THR A 611 -26.55 1.23 -23.30
N LEU A 612 -25.51 1.56 -24.03
CA LEU A 612 -24.82 2.84 -23.91
C LEU A 612 -25.61 3.92 -24.67
N VAL A 613 -26.08 4.92 -23.91
CA VAL A 613 -26.83 6.05 -24.51
C VAL A 613 -25.96 7.29 -24.71
N PRO A 614 -26.28 8.16 -25.68
CA PRO A 614 -25.45 9.34 -25.98
C PRO A 614 -25.37 10.34 -24.82
N GLU A 615 -26.47 10.55 -24.13
CA GLU A 615 -26.56 11.54 -23.03
C GLU A 615 -26.42 10.89 -21.64
N PRO A 616 -25.72 11.55 -20.74
CA PRO A 616 -25.59 11.07 -19.37
C PRO A 616 -26.93 11.00 -18.62
N ARG A 617 -27.09 9.97 -17.82
CA ARG A 617 -28.30 9.73 -17.01
C ARG A 617 -28.06 10.17 -15.57
N VAL A 618 -27.79 11.45 -15.37
CA VAL A 618 -27.47 12.06 -14.08
C VAL A 618 -28.35 13.28 -13.80
N ALA A 619 -28.57 13.60 -12.53
CA ALA A 619 -29.39 14.71 -12.09
C ALA A 619 -28.75 15.51 -10.95
N VAL A 620 -29.03 16.81 -10.89
CA VAL A 620 -28.79 17.68 -9.73
C VAL A 620 -30.12 18.21 -9.25
N GLU A 621 -30.36 18.10 -7.94
CA GLU A 621 -31.57 18.57 -7.28
C GLU A 621 -31.22 19.40 -6.05
N SER A 622 -32.12 20.29 -5.64
CA SER A 622 -32.02 21.02 -4.37
C SER A 622 -33.22 20.70 -3.47
N ARG A 623 -32.97 20.60 -2.18
CA ARG A 623 -33.98 20.36 -1.15
C ARG A 623 -33.78 21.29 0.03
N GLU A 624 -34.83 21.96 0.45
CA GLU A 624 -34.87 22.69 1.70
C GLU A 624 -35.43 21.80 2.80
N LEU A 625 -34.69 21.71 3.91
CA LEU A 625 -35.06 20.90 5.06
C LEU A 625 -35.41 21.82 6.25
N ASP A 626 -36.63 21.68 6.75
CA ASP A 626 -37.06 22.34 7.99
C ASP A 626 -36.94 21.32 9.14
N CYS A 627 -36.04 21.61 10.07
CA CYS A 627 -35.75 20.76 11.21
C CYS A 627 -36.43 21.25 12.49
N ALA A 628 -37.53 22.06 12.40
CA ALA A 628 -38.19 22.62 13.55
C ALA A 628 -38.59 21.54 14.57
N GLY A 629 -37.85 21.46 15.68
CA GLY A 629 -38.09 20.53 16.80
C GLY A 629 -37.58 19.08 16.60
N ALA A 630 -36.94 18.75 15.48
CA ALA A 630 -36.35 17.44 15.24
C ALA A 630 -34.82 17.51 15.17
N ASP A 631 -34.14 16.40 15.49
CA ASP A 631 -32.72 16.30 15.32
C ASP A 631 -32.35 16.40 13.83
N VAL A 632 -31.45 17.32 13.49
CA VAL A 632 -31.00 17.62 12.12
C VAL A 632 -30.46 16.36 11.42
N ARG A 633 -29.75 15.50 12.14
CA ARG A 633 -29.20 14.25 11.59
C ARG A 633 -30.33 13.32 11.16
N THR A 634 -31.33 13.15 11.97
CA THR A 634 -32.48 12.28 11.67
C THR A 634 -33.25 12.75 10.44
N VAL A 635 -33.44 14.07 10.29
CA VAL A 635 -34.11 14.65 9.10
C VAL A 635 -33.28 14.42 7.83
N ILE A 636 -31.97 14.64 7.90
CA ILE A 636 -31.06 14.42 6.77
C ILE A 636 -31.00 12.94 6.38
N GLU A 637 -30.92 12.03 7.35
CA GLU A 637 -30.92 10.59 7.06
C GLU A 637 -32.23 10.13 6.42
N ALA A 638 -33.36 10.66 6.86
CA ALA A 638 -34.66 10.37 6.25
C ALA A 638 -34.72 10.87 4.80
N GLU A 639 -34.28 12.11 4.56
CA GLU A 639 -34.21 12.67 3.21
C GLU A 639 -33.22 11.88 2.32
N ALA A 640 -32.05 11.53 2.84
CA ALA A 640 -31.05 10.74 2.10
C ALA A 640 -31.63 9.38 1.68
N ARG A 641 -32.37 8.70 2.55
CA ARG A 641 -33.09 7.45 2.20
C ARG A 641 -34.17 7.68 1.15
N SER A 642 -34.91 8.79 1.25
CA SER A 642 -35.89 9.18 0.24
C SER A 642 -35.25 9.38 -1.13
N GLN A 643 -34.15 10.11 -1.16
CA GLN A 643 -33.43 10.42 -2.39
C GLN A 643 -32.77 9.19 -3.03
N GLN A 644 -32.31 8.25 -2.27
CA GLN A 644 -31.79 6.98 -2.78
C GLN A 644 -32.86 6.14 -3.52
N ARG A 645 -34.12 6.24 -3.11
CA ARG A 645 -35.24 5.55 -3.78
C ARG A 645 -35.62 6.13 -5.13
N THR A 646 -35.11 7.32 -5.48
CA THR A 646 -35.35 7.96 -6.77
C THR A 646 -34.37 7.58 -7.86
N ILE A 647 -33.35 6.78 -7.54
CA ILE A 647 -32.46 6.16 -8.53
C ILE A 647 -33.29 5.12 -9.31
N ASP A 648 -33.17 5.14 -10.64
CA ASP A 648 -33.89 4.23 -11.52
C ASP A 648 -32.99 3.76 -12.67
N LEU A 649 -32.69 2.47 -12.67
CA LEU A 649 -31.83 1.85 -13.69
C LEU A 649 -32.43 1.89 -15.09
N VAL A 650 -33.79 1.89 -15.20
CA VAL A 650 -34.50 1.86 -16.47
C VAL A 650 -34.75 3.29 -16.99
N ARG A 651 -35.26 4.18 -16.13
CA ARG A 651 -35.66 5.54 -16.52
C ARG A 651 -34.59 6.60 -16.26
N GLY A 652 -33.66 6.34 -15.29
CA GLY A 652 -32.70 7.29 -14.75
C GLY A 652 -33.30 8.21 -13.68
N PRO A 653 -32.47 8.94 -12.95
CA PRO A 653 -31.03 8.97 -13.05
C PRO A 653 -30.36 7.72 -12.43
N VAL A 654 -29.19 7.34 -12.95
CA VAL A 654 -28.32 6.27 -12.36
C VAL A 654 -27.33 6.82 -11.34
N ALA A 655 -27.11 8.15 -11.36
CA ALA A 655 -26.39 8.91 -10.35
C ALA A 655 -26.96 10.30 -10.21
N LYS A 656 -26.94 10.86 -9.00
CA LYS A 656 -27.44 12.21 -8.72
C LYS A 656 -26.68 12.90 -7.60
N VAL A 657 -26.75 14.22 -7.61
CA VAL A 657 -26.26 15.09 -6.55
C VAL A 657 -27.45 15.89 -6.01
N VAL A 658 -27.61 15.91 -4.70
CA VAL A 658 -28.67 16.66 -4.03
C VAL A 658 -28.05 17.70 -3.08
N VAL A 659 -28.38 18.97 -3.30
CA VAL A 659 -27.98 20.06 -2.42
C VAL A 659 -29.03 20.19 -1.33
N LEU A 660 -28.66 19.83 -0.10
CA LEU A 660 -29.52 19.91 1.08
C LEU A 660 -29.28 21.22 1.81
N ARG A 661 -30.28 22.10 1.86
CA ARG A 661 -30.25 23.35 2.59
C ARG A 661 -31.06 23.20 3.89
N VAL A 662 -30.39 23.19 5.00
CA VAL A 662 -31.00 23.07 6.31
C VAL A 662 -31.33 24.48 6.80
N ARG A 663 -32.60 24.74 7.14
CA ARG A 663 -33.05 26.04 7.63
C ARG A 663 -32.32 26.39 8.92
N GLY A 664 -31.66 27.55 8.95
CA GLY A 664 -30.82 27.98 10.08
C GLY A 664 -29.35 27.58 9.99
N GLU A 665 -28.93 26.75 9.02
CA GLU A 665 -27.52 26.51 8.73
C GLU A 665 -27.05 27.40 7.57
N ALA A 666 -25.87 28.03 7.74
CA ALA A 666 -25.31 28.90 6.71
C ALA A 666 -24.72 28.11 5.50
N ARG A 667 -24.40 26.84 5.68
CA ARG A 667 -23.76 26.01 4.65
C ARG A 667 -24.65 24.85 4.21
N PRO A 668 -24.83 24.63 2.91
CA PRO A 668 -25.55 23.47 2.42
C PRO A 668 -24.73 22.19 2.66
N ARG A 669 -25.40 21.05 2.58
CA ARG A 669 -24.77 19.74 2.53
C ARG A 669 -24.99 19.14 1.15
N ILE A 670 -24.01 18.46 0.62
CA ILE A 670 -24.05 17.84 -0.70
C ILE A 670 -24.17 16.32 -0.54
N LEU A 671 -25.31 15.79 -0.92
CA LEU A 671 -25.54 14.35 -0.94
C LEU A 671 -25.31 13.86 -2.37
N VAL A 672 -24.35 12.95 -2.52
CA VAL A 672 -24.04 12.30 -3.81
C VAL A 672 -24.52 10.87 -3.74
N ILE A 673 -25.22 10.40 -4.77
CA ILE A 673 -25.79 9.07 -4.85
C ILE A 673 -25.47 8.49 -6.24
N ALA A 674 -25.04 7.22 -6.31
CA ALA A 674 -24.90 6.51 -7.57
C ALA A 674 -25.24 5.02 -7.37
N HIS A 675 -25.84 4.40 -8.38
CA HIS A 675 -26.14 2.98 -8.34
C HIS A 675 -24.86 2.13 -8.47
N HIS A 676 -24.75 1.05 -7.69
CA HIS A 676 -23.54 0.22 -7.64
C HIS A 676 -23.22 -0.50 -8.97
N LEU A 677 -24.21 -0.69 -9.86
CA LEU A 677 -23.97 -1.25 -11.19
C LEU A 677 -23.22 -0.32 -12.15
N VAL A 678 -23.21 0.98 -11.88
CA VAL A 678 -22.51 1.98 -12.70
C VAL A 678 -21.31 2.58 -11.99
N MET A 679 -21.11 2.27 -10.71
CA MET A 679 -20.03 2.83 -9.91
C MET A 679 -19.66 1.89 -8.76
N ASP A 680 -18.41 1.49 -8.68
CA ASP A 680 -17.86 0.77 -7.55
C ASP A 680 -17.18 1.73 -6.53
N ALA A 681 -16.68 1.19 -5.42
CA ALA A 681 -16.05 1.99 -4.38
C ALA A 681 -14.78 2.74 -4.86
N TRP A 682 -14.10 2.22 -5.88
CA TRP A 682 -12.92 2.83 -6.50
C TRP A 682 -13.30 3.97 -7.42
N SER A 683 -14.22 3.70 -8.34
CA SER A 683 -14.77 4.71 -9.26
C SER A 683 -15.44 5.86 -8.50
N TRP A 684 -15.96 5.58 -7.30
CA TRP A 684 -16.58 6.57 -6.41
C TRP A 684 -15.60 7.68 -6.00
N GLN A 685 -14.39 7.33 -5.56
CA GLN A 685 -13.38 8.32 -5.16
C GLN A 685 -12.89 9.14 -6.36
N ALA A 686 -12.63 8.48 -7.49
CA ALA A 686 -12.24 9.16 -8.73
C ALA A 686 -13.33 10.12 -9.20
N PHE A 687 -14.60 9.68 -9.18
CA PHE A 687 -15.76 10.48 -9.56
C PHE A 687 -15.93 11.71 -8.67
N LEU A 688 -15.84 11.56 -7.35
CA LEU A 688 -15.96 12.68 -6.40
C LEU A 688 -14.83 13.71 -6.62
N SER A 689 -13.58 13.25 -6.75
CA SER A 689 -12.43 14.11 -7.00
C SER A 689 -12.58 14.85 -8.33
N GLU A 690 -13.00 14.16 -9.40
CA GLU A 690 -13.19 14.78 -10.72
C GLU A 690 -14.37 15.76 -10.73
N LEU A 691 -15.45 15.45 -10.01
CA LEU A 691 -16.59 16.34 -9.86
C LEU A 691 -16.21 17.64 -9.14
N ALA A 692 -15.49 17.52 -8.01
CA ALA A 692 -15.01 18.67 -7.23
C ALA A 692 -14.06 19.54 -8.06
N CYS A 693 -13.06 18.94 -8.72
CA CYS A 693 -12.13 19.66 -9.59
C CYS A 693 -12.84 20.34 -10.79
N THR A 694 -13.84 19.68 -11.38
CA THR A 694 -14.55 20.26 -12.52
C THR A 694 -15.44 21.42 -12.07
N TYR A 695 -16.09 21.30 -10.90
CA TYR A 695 -16.87 22.37 -10.30
C TYR A 695 -15.99 23.59 -9.98
N ALA A 696 -14.85 23.39 -9.31
CA ALA A 696 -13.91 24.46 -8.98
C ALA A 696 -13.40 25.20 -10.23
N LYS A 697 -13.11 24.47 -11.33
CA LYS A 697 -12.71 25.08 -12.61
C LYS A 697 -13.81 25.95 -13.23
N LEU A 698 -15.06 25.53 -13.12
CA LEU A 698 -16.20 26.32 -13.62
C LEU A 698 -16.50 27.53 -12.72
N THR A 699 -16.08 27.51 -11.46
CA THR A 699 -16.26 28.61 -10.51
C THR A 699 -15.18 29.69 -10.66
N SER A 700 -13.94 29.28 -11.00
CA SER A 700 -12.80 30.19 -11.19
C SER A 700 -12.72 30.84 -12.58
N SER A 701 -13.56 30.45 -13.54
CA SER A 701 -13.62 31.10 -14.87
C SER A 701 -14.67 32.22 -14.88
N PRO A 702 -14.32 33.48 -15.12
CA PRO A 702 -15.29 34.54 -15.30
C PRO A 702 -16.00 34.36 -16.65
N SER A 703 -17.33 34.34 -16.62
CA SER A 703 -18.28 34.35 -17.72
C SER A 703 -18.30 33.16 -18.70
N VAL A 704 -19.23 32.23 -18.45
CA VAL A 704 -19.92 31.53 -19.52
C VAL A 704 -21.39 32.01 -19.50
N ASP A 705 -21.59 33.30 -19.79
CA ASP A 705 -22.87 33.83 -20.22
C ASP A 705 -22.88 33.90 -21.75
N GLY A 706 -23.17 32.75 -22.35
CA GLY A 706 -23.54 32.67 -23.76
C GLY A 706 -24.75 31.74 -23.86
N PRO A 707 -25.87 32.18 -24.49
CA PRO A 707 -27.06 31.36 -24.55
C PRO A 707 -26.82 30.14 -25.46
N LEU A 708 -26.83 28.95 -24.84
CA LEU A 708 -26.97 27.70 -25.59
C LEU A 708 -28.33 27.76 -26.26
N ARG A 709 -28.32 28.05 -27.57
CA ARG A 709 -29.52 27.98 -28.45
C ARG A 709 -30.10 26.57 -28.35
N THR A 710 -31.15 26.42 -27.59
CA THR A 710 -32.06 25.29 -27.71
C THR A 710 -32.83 25.46 -29.00
N THR A 711 -32.49 24.69 -30.03
CA THR A 711 -33.37 24.49 -31.17
C THR A 711 -34.53 23.61 -30.75
N GLY A 712 -35.51 24.22 -30.11
CA GLY A 712 -36.81 23.62 -29.86
C GLY A 712 -37.64 23.70 -31.15
N ARG A 713 -37.88 22.60 -31.84
CA ARG A 713 -38.98 22.49 -32.82
C ARG A 713 -40.30 22.54 -32.04
N ARG A 714 -41.02 23.63 -32.19
CA ARG A 714 -42.45 23.71 -31.86
C ARG A 714 -43.25 22.79 -32.79
N ALA A 715 -44.04 21.91 -32.23
CA ALA A 715 -45.16 21.26 -32.90
C ALA A 715 -46.41 22.14 -32.75
N PRO A 716 -47.33 22.20 -33.73
CA PRO A 716 -48.39 23.20 -33.79
C PRO A 716 -49.54 22.90 -32.84
N SER A 717 -50.09 23.99 -32.34
CA SER A 717 -51.33 24.07 -31.56
C SER A 717 -52.55 23.69 -32.36
N SER A 718 -53.42 22.85 -31.82
CA SER A 718 -54.84 22.85 -32.19
C SER A 718 -55.69 23.14 -30.95
N ALA A 719 -56.51 24.15 -31.13
CA ALA A 719 -57.47 24.70 -30.16
C ALA A 719 -58.71 23.81 -29.99
N THR A 720 -59.29 23.78 -28.83
CA THR A 720 -60.68 24.16 -28.55
C THR A 720 -61.12 23.66 -27.16
N GLY A 721 -61.50 24.56 -26.34
CA GLY A 721 -62.24 24.82 -25.17
C GLY A 721 -63.30 23.82 -24.65
N PRO A 722 -64.12 24.10 -23.64
CA PRO A 722 -63.92 24.83 -22.37
C PRO A 722 -64.20 23.96 -21.11
N ALA A 723 -63.97 24.53 -19.97
CA ALA A 723 -64.18 23.96 -18.62
C ALA A 723 -65.66 23.62 -18.31
N PRO A 724 -65.90 22.80 -17.28
CA PRO A 724 -66.46 23.44 -16.05
C PRO A 724 -65.88 22.92 -14.72
N SER A 725 -65.99 23.83 -13.81
CA SER A 725 -65.82 23.82 -12.37
C SER A 725 -66.39 22.62 -11.62
N ARG A 726 -65.70 22.15 -10.56
CA ARG A 726 -66.33 21.79 -9.25
C ARG A 726 -65.33 21.54 -8.16
N ARG A 727 -65.39 22.40 -7.14
CA ARG A 727 -65.39 22.22 -5.68
C ARG A 727 -64.52 21.15 -5.03
N ARG A 728 -63.74 21.67 -4.07
CA ARG A 728 -63.09 20.97 -2.93
C ARG A 728 -64.14 20.24 -2.08
N PRO A 729 -63.71 19.23 -1.32
CA PRO A 729 -63.72 19.39 0.13
C PRO A 729 -62.40 19.08 0.82
N ARG A 730 -62.31 19.69 2.01
CA ARG A 730 -61.26 19.56 3.02
C ARG A 730 -61.47 18.27 3.83
N THR A 731 -60.36 17.85 4.45
CA THR A 731 -60.12 17.21 5.77
C THR A 731 -59.51 15.83 5.70
N PRO A 732 -58.88 15.35 6.76
CA PRO A 732 -58.07 15.99 7.82
C PRO A 732 -56.69 15.28 8.04
N VAL A 733 -55.87 15.97 8.81
CA VAL A 733 -54.60 15.51 9.38
C VAL A 733 -54.86 14.35 10.35
N SER A 734 -54.18 13.23 10.14
CA SER A 734 -53.99 12.22 11.20
C SER A 734 -52.49 12.18 11.60
N ARG A 735 -52.25 12.59 12.83
CA ARG A 735 -51.01 12.33 13.56
C ARG A 735 -50.93 10.83 13.87
N THR A 736 -49.86 10.19 13.45
CA THR A 736 -49.52 8.86 13.98
C THR A 736 -48.19 8.94 14.72
N ARG A 737 -48.28 8.60 15.99
CA ARG A 737 -47.14 8.47 16.93
C ARG A 737 -46.23 7.33 16.49
N CYS A 738 -44.94 7.58 16.60
CA CYS A 738 -43.87 6.56 16.53
C CYS A 738 -43.98 5.62 17.73
N GLY A 739 -44.15 4.35 17.43
CA GLY A 739 -43.96 3.23 18.36
C GLY A 739 -42.57 2.64 18.17
N THR A 740 -41.85 2.55 19.25
CA THR A 740 -40.57 1.85 19.40
C THR A 740 -40.76 0.35 19.19
N GLY A 741 -40.02 -0.24 18.28
CA GLY A 741 -39.92 -1.67 18.08
C GLY A 741 -38.49 -2.07 17.73
N ASN A 742 -37.86 -2.72 18.68
CA ASN A 742 -36.56 -3.37 18.56
C ASN A 742 -36.72 -4.64 17.69
N PRO A 743 -35.83 -4.96 16.75
CA PRO A 743 -35.77 -6.30 16.19
C PRO A 743 -34.44 -6.97 16.54
N SER A 744 -34.52 -7.96 17.40
CA SER A 744 -33.62 -9.12 17.40
C SER A 744 -34.11 -10.11 16.35
N ALA A 745 -33.28 -10.40 15.33
CA ALA A 745 -33.01 -11.68 14.68
C ALA A 745 -31.97 -11.42 13.56
#